data_ecbd3c9ec4da509ea7388ad0326867d4
#
_entry.id   ecbd3c9ec4da509ea7388ad0326867d4
#
_cell.length_a   1.000
_cell.length_b   1.000
_cell.length_c   1.000
_cell.angle_alpha   90.00
_cell.angle_beta   90.00
_cell.angle_gamma   90.00
#
_symmetry.space_group_name_H-M   'P 1'
#
loop_
_entity.id
_entity.type
_entity.pdbx_description
1 polymer ?
#
loop_
_entity_poly.entity_id
_entity_poly.type
_entity_poly.pdbx_seq_one_letter_code
_entity_poly.pdbx_strand_id
1 'polypeptide(L)'
;MYKNLTYLLKHSAVILVILFFVRICFAIAFVPMGLIGSNLTVLPRLLFNVLRFDMQVVCYVLLLPTVLTFVFAALRKSWTDRVLSRFRKVYYAIVNILILALSGIDLGFFSNFNSHINLTFFDFFNEGPMSLIQAIWEEYHCVYEGLAFLFLSLLILYVIRRIESDKVLGRQTNCSSGGQKTSRCQLIKLSVIILLYIAFVVIGMRGSVWRFPLQIEDTFVSNQKLLNDLVPNAIYMLKKACKEKAKAFKVESTDDLLAQYKFKSLQEALDVYTDGQIKIAKNDTLTALQRALFAEVGDSLKQPQPNVVIIYSESWSNYLFNLQQKDAEMNFGLDRHFKEDLLFRNFQSVQNGTINSLENLFVSTPFPHFFTSSYRFNTLPTSIALPFKASNYTTMFMSGMDAAWENCAEALPHQQFDAVYDKFFLLKDYPHATYNSIGVYDEYLFQALLDKLNKPSKKRQMITVMTTTNHPPFEFPKDLKLPPLPDSFYGKKCFAEHNRKVLDKYLTGFRYYNKTLNDFLNRFKASAAAKNTILVITGDHNVRVILNHDVIDKRYEHSVPLYVYLPPYLRKEAYNKLTNRWGSHDDILATLAPFAFRNTKYFKMGKNLLDTSVSDSTYYSANVDQIEAIPSYQKKVERLTAARNLLRQVYFGLYWRTQQ
;
A
#
# COMPACT_ATOMS: atom_id res chain seq x y z
N MET A 1 5.25 -45.22 0.60
CA MET A 1 5.33 -43.79 0.85
C MET A 1 6.24 -43.06 -0.13
N TYR A 2 7.52 -43.46 -0.31
CA TYR A 2 8.44 -42.84 -1.28
C TYR A 2 7.84 -42.75 -2.70
N LYS A 3 7.22 -43.83 -3.19
CA LYS A 3 6.56 -43.88 -4.50
C LYS A 3 5.51 -42.78 -4.66
N ASN A 4 4.69 -42.54 -3.66
CA ASN A 4 3.64 -41.52 -3.73
C ASN A 4 4.21 -40.12 -3.70
N LEU A 5 5.29 -39.83 -2.93
CA LEU A 5 6.01 -38.56 -2.96
C LEU A 5 6.62 -38.27 -4.34
N THR A 6 7.19 -39.31 -5.00
CA THR A 6 7.72 -39.18 -6.36
C THR A 6 6.63 -38.77 -7.38
N TYR A 7 5.40 -39.28 -7.24
CA TYR A 7 4.29 -38.86 -8.10
C TYR A 7 3.91 -37.41 -7.85
N LEU A 8 3.86 -36.99 -6.59
CA LEU A 8 3.61 -35.55 -6.25
C LEU A 8 4.65 -34.64 -6.88
N LEU A 9 5.93 -34.99 -6.80
CA LEU A 9 7.02 -34.21 -7.42
C LEU A 9 6.92 -34.19 -8.96
N LYS A 10 6.56 -35.31 -9.61
CA LYS A 10 6.35 -35.33 -11.07
C LYS A 10 5.20 -34.40 -11.49
N HIS A 11 4.09 -34.42 -10.76
CA HIS A 11 2.97 -33.51 -11.02
C HIS A 11 3.33 -32.04 -10.76
N SER A 12 4.14 -31.75 -9.73
CA SER A 12 4.67 -30.42 -9.49
C SER A 12 5.50 -29.89 -10.67
N ALA A 13 6.33 -30.76 -11.25
CA ALA A 13 7.12 -30.42 -12.43
C ALA A 13 6.22 -30.05 -13.63
N VAL A 14 5.10 -30.75 -13.82
CA VAL A 14 4.13 -30.43 -14.90
C VAL A 14 3.57 -29.02 -14.69
N ILE A 15 3.16 -28.66 -13.46
CA ILE A 15 2.64 -27.33 -13.15
C ILE A 15 3.71 -26.25 -13.46
N LEU A 16 4.95 -26.46 -13.02
CA LEU A 16 6.05 -25.51 -13.29
C LEU A 16 6.32 -25.36 -14.79
N VAL A 17 6.25 -26.45 -15.56
CA VAL A 17 6.42 -26.39 -17.03
C VAL A 17 5.31 -25.58 -17.68
N ILE A 18 4.05 -25.73 -17.24
CA ILE A 18 2.92 -24.95 -17.76
C ILE A 18 3.12 -23.46 -17.44
N LEU A 19 3.43 -23.11 -16.19
CA LEU A 19 3.62 -21.72 -15.78
C LEU A 19 4.81 -21.09 -16.52
N PHE A 20 5.89 -21.83 -16.69
CA PHE A 20 7.07 -21.34 -17.43
C PHE A 20 6.76 -21.16 -18.93
N PHE A 21 6.03 -22.09 -19.54
CA PHE A 21 5.60 -21.99 -20.93
C PHE A 21 4.75 -20.75 -21.17
N VAL A 22 3.74 -20.50 -20.33
CA VAL A 22 2.90 -19.30 -20.42
C VAL A 22 3.75 -18.04 -20.29
N ARG A 23 4.76 -18.03 -19.43
CA ARG A 23 5.66 -16.89 -19.24
C ARG A 23 6.54 -16.65 -20.47
N ILE A 24 6.96 -17.69 -21.18
CA ILE A 24 7.62 -17.56 -22.48
C ILE A 24 6.67 -16.92 -23.49
N CYS A 25 5.41 -17.36 -23.53
CA CYS A 25 4.39 -16.75 -24.41
C CYS A 25 4.22 -15.26 -24.10
N PHE A 26 4.13 -14.89 -22.81
CA PHE A 26 4.05 -13.51 -22.37
C PHE A 26 5.28 -12.70 -22.82
N ALA A 27 6.48 -13.24 -22.61
CA ALA A 27 7.72 -12.57 -22.99
C ALA A 27 7.78 -12.32 -24.51
N ILE A 28 7.39 -13.31 -25.31
CA ILE A 28 7.37 -13.18 -26.77
C ILE A 28 6.32 -12.15 -27.24
N ALA A 29 5.14 -12.14 -26.61
CA ALA A 29 4.04 -11.28 -27.02
C ALA A 29 4.24 -9.80 -26.60
N PHE A 30 4.80 -9.55 -25.42
CA PHE A 30 4.74 -8.21 -24.81
C PHE A 30 6.10 -7.58 -24.50
N VAL A 31 7.21 -8.36 -24.43
CA VAL A 31 8.50 -7.85 -24.02
C VAL A 31 9.44 -7.70 -25.24
N PRO A 32 9.85 -6.47 -25.59
CA PRO A 32 10.81 -6.28 -26.68
C PRO A 32 12.13 -7.02 -26.39
N MET A 33 12.64 -7.79 -27.38
CA MET A 33 13.89 -8.56 -27.24
C MET A 33 15.10 -7.69 -26.83
N GLY A 34 15.16 -6.45 -27.32
CA GLY A 34 16.20 -5.48 -26.94
C GLY A 34 16.16 -5.12 -25.45
N LEU A 35 14.99 -5.15 -24.84
CA LEU A 35 14.82 -4.86 -23.41
C LEU A 35 15.44 -5.97 -22.56
N ILE A 36 15.27 -7.22 -22.94
CA ILE A 36 15.90 -8.37 -22.26
C ILE A 36 17.41 -8.29 -22.42
N GLY A 37 17.90 -8.04 -23.66
CA GLY A 37 19.33 -7.95 -23.96
C GLY A 37 20.06 -6.85 -23.19
N SER A 38 19.44 -5.70 -22.99
CA SER A 38 20.00 -4.58 -22.23
C SER A 38 19.94 -4.76 -20.69
N ASN A 39 19.22 -5.78 -20.20
CA ASN A 39 19.00 -6.02 -18.76
C ASN A 39 19.41 -7.42 -18.30
N LEU A 40 20.41 -8.03 -18.94
CA LEU A 40 20.86 -9.40 -18.61
C LEU A 40 21.27 -9.57 -17.13
N THR A 41 21.76 -8.54 -16.49
CA THR A 41 22.14 -8.55 -15.06
C THR A 41 20.95 -8.73 -14.11
N VAL A 42 19.74 -8.43 -14.57
CA VAL A 42 18.50 -8.59 -13.81
C VAL A 42 17.96 -10.02 -13.86
N LEU A 43 18.32 -10.81 -14.89
CA LEU A 43 17.76 -12.14 -15.13
C LEU A 43 17.86 -13.10 -13.93
N PRO A 44 18.99 -13.19 -13.20
CA PRO A 44 19.05 -14.10 -12.04
C PRO A 44 18.02 -13.75 -10.96
N ARG A 45 17.82 -12.46 -10.67
CA ARG A 45 16.83 -11.98 -9.70
C ARG A 45 15.41 -12.22 -10.21
N LEU A 46 15.16 -11.96 -11.49
CA LEU A 46 13.88 -12.21 -12.14
C LEU A 46 13.51 -13.69 -12.03
N LEU A 47 14.38 -14.61 -12.47
CA LEU A 47 14.15 -16.06 -12.44
C LEU A 47 13.95 -16.57 -11.00
N PHE A 48 14.71 -16.05 -10.05
CA PHE A 48 14.53 -16.41 -8.64
C PHE A 48 13.15 -16.02 -8.12
N ASN A 49 12.68 -14.80 -8.40
CA ASN A 49 11.34 -14.37 -7.96
C ASN A 49 10.22 -15.09 -8.74
N VAL A 50 10.37 -15.28 -10.04
CA VAL A 50 9.49 -16.13 -10.85
C VAL A 50 9.30 -17.50 -10.17
N LEU A 51 10.40 -18.16 -9.81
CA LEU A 51 10.33 -19.45 -9.14
C LEU A 51 9.60 -19.38 -7.79
N ARG A 52 9.78 -18.31 -7.01
CA ARG A 52 9.04 -18.12 -5.74
C ARG A 52 7.53 -18.05 -5.95
N PHE A 53 7.07 -17.25 -6.92
CA PHE A 53 5.64 -17.14 -7.25
C PHE A 53 5.06 -18.45 -7.75
N ASP A 54 5.78 -19.16 -8.61
CA ASP A 54 5.32 -20.44 -9.16
C ASP A 54 5.34 -21.56 -8.12
N MET A 55 6.37 -21.60 -7.28
CA MET A 55 6.45 -22.54 -6.16
C MET A 55 5.33 -22.33 -5.14
N GLN A 56 4.87 -21.10 -4.95
CA GLN A 56 3.72 -20.84 -4.09
C GLN A 56 2.47 -21.54 -4.62
N VAL A 57 2.19 -21.44 -5.93
CA VAL A 57 1.06 -22.14 -6.57
C VAL A 57 1.21 -23.64 -6.43
N VAL A 58 2.39 -24.18 -6.77
CA VAL A 58 2.69 -25.61 -6.64
C VAL A 58 2.42 -26.11 -5.22
N CYS A 59 2.90 -25.40 -4.21
CA CYS A 59 2.75 -25.84 -2.81
C CYS A 59 1.29 -25.77 -2.33
N TYR A 60 0.50 -24.78 -2.77
CA TYR A 60 -0.95 -24.78 -2.52
C TYR A 60 -1.66 -25.97 -3.18
N VAL A 61 -1.33 -26.27 -4.44
CA VAL A 61 -1.90 -27.42 -5.17
C VAL A 61 -1.48 -28.73 -4.54
N LEU A 62 -0.27 -28.86 -4.03
CA LEU A 62 0.23 -30.06 -3.37
C LEU A 62 -0.45 -30.36 -2.04
N LEU A 63 -1.04 -29.38 -1.36
CA LEU A 63 -1.55 -29.55 0.01
C LEU A 63 -2.55 -30.70 0.12
N LEU A 64 -3.61 -30.69 -0.69
CA LEU A 64 -4.65 -31.73 -0.65
C LEU A 64 -4.13 -33.11 -1.01
N PRO A 65 -3.41 -33.33 -2.13
CA PRO A 65 -2.84 -34.63 -2.45
C PRO A 65 -1.86 -35.14 -1.39
N THR A 66 -1.11 -34.24 -0.75
CA THR A 66 -0.20 -34.61 0.34
C THR A 66 -0.95 -35.13 1.55
N VAL A 67 -1.97 -34.39 2.03
CA VAL A 67 -2.80 -34.83 3.16
C VAL A 67 -3.42 -36.18 2.88
N LEU A 68 -4.01 -36.37 1.70
CA LEU A 68 -4.60 -37.68 1.32
C LEU A 68 -3.55 -38.80 1.24
N THR A 69 -2.35 -38.49 0.75
CA THR A 69 -1.25 -39.46 0.72
C THR A 69 -0.88 -39.94 2.12
N PHE A 70 -0.81 -39.02 3.12
CA PHE A 70 -0.51 -39.40 4.50
C PHE A 70 -1.66 -40.18 5.16
N VAL A 71 -2.91 -39.74 4.96
CA VAL A 71 -4.10 -40.42 5.48
C VAL A 71 -4.17 -41.85 4.95
N PHE A 72 -4.03 -42.05 3.63
CA PHE A 72 -4.09 -43.36 3.03
C PHE A 72 -2.89 -44.25 3.36
N ALA A 73 -1.71 -43.66 3.56
CA ALA A 73 -0.54 -44.40 4.05
C ALA A 73 -0.76 -44.93 5.49
N ALA A 74 -1.48 -44.20 6.33
CA ALA A 74 -1.83 -44.63 7.70
C ALA A 74 -2.84 -45.77 7.71
N LEU A 75 -3.76 -45.85 6.74
CA LEU A 75 -4.78 -46.91 6.64
C LEU A 75 -4.22 -48.26 6.26
N ARG A 76 -3.03 -48.35 5.63
CA ARG A 76 -2.29 -49.60 5.25
C ARG A 76 -3.11 -50.64 4.47
N LYS A 77 -4.12 -50.23 3.70
CA LYS A 77 -4.98 -51.14 2.91
C LYS A 77 -4.53 -51.19 1.45
N SER A 78 -4.63 -52.37 0.80
CA SER A 78 -4.16 -52.58 -0.58
C SER A 78 -4.91 -51.79 -1.65
N TRP A 79 -6.14 -51.33 -1.38
CA TRP A 79 -6.94 -50.53 -2.30
C TRP A 79 -6.57 -49.04 -2.31
N THR A 80 -5.89 -48.54 -1.28
CA THR A 80 -5.60 -47.11 -1.10
C THR A 80 -4.73 -46.54 -2.23
N ASP A 81 -3.75 -47.30 -2.72
CA ASP A 81 -2.89 -46.82 -3.83
C ASP A 81 -3.68 -46.67 -5.14
N ARG A 82 -4.68 -47.56 -5.40
CA ARG A 82 -5.54 -47.44 -6.58
C ARG A 82 -6.46 -46.24 -6.52
N VAL A 83 -7.06 -45.99 -5.36
CA VAL A 83 -7.91 -44.81 -5.13
C VAL A 83 -7.10 -43.54 -5.24
N LEU A 84 -5.93 -43.49 -4.63
CA LEU A 84 -5.04 -42.32 -4.65
C LEU A 84 -4.54 -42.01 -6.08
N SER A 85 -4.22 -43.03 -6.88
CA SER A 85 -3.84 -42.84 -8.30
C SER A 85 -5.00 -42.28 -9.13
N ARG A 86 -6.23 -42.81 -8.94
CA ARG A 86 -7.43 -42.25 -9.62
C ARG A 86 -7.69 -40.82 -9.21
N PHE A 87 -7.63 -40.53 -7.92
CA PHE A 87 -7.78 -39.19 -7.40
C PHE A 87 -6.75 -38.24 -8.03
N ARG A 88 -5.45 -38.57 -8.01
CA ARG A 88 -4.40 -37.73 -8.60
C ARG A 88 -4.63 -37.47 -10.09
N LYS A 89 -5.03 -38.50 -10.87
CA LYS A 89 -5.33 -38.32 -12.30
C LYS A 89 -6.41 -37.26 -12.53
N VAL A 90 -7.51 -37.35 -11.80
CA VAL A 90 -8.62 -36.40 -11.95
C VAL A 90 -8.26 -35.02 -11.41
N TYR A 91 -7.70 -35.00 -10.21
CA TYR A 91 -7.32 -33.74 -9.55
C TYR A 91 -6.32 -32.91 -10.37
N TYR A 92 -5.21 -33.52 -10.77
CA TYR A 92 -4.20 -32.82 -11.56
C TYR A 92 -4.66 -32.49 -12.99
N ALA A 93 -5.55 -33.30 -13.58
CA ALA A 93 -6.18 -32.94 -14.84
C ALA A 93 -6.98 -31.66 -14.73
N ILE A 94 -7.87 -31.58 -13.74
CA ILE A 94 -8.69 -30.37 -13.49
C ILE A 94 -7.80 -29.18 -13.17
N VAL A 95 -6.87 -29.32 -12.22
CA VAL A 95 -6.04 -28.22 -11.76
C VAL A 95 -5.14 -27.65 -12.87
N ASN A 96 -4.48 -28.51 -13.65
CA ASN A 96 -3.59 -28.04 -14.73
C ASN A 96 -4.38 -27.38 -15.87
N ILE A 97 -5.57 -27.89 -16.23
CA ILE A 97 -6.43 -27.24 -17.22
C ILE A 97 -6.92 -25.88 -16.72
N LEU A 98 -7.30 -25.78 -15.43
CA LEU A 98 -7.68 -24.51 -14.84
C LEU A 98 -6.51 -23.50 -14.80
N ILE A 99 -5.30 -23.94 -14.45
CA ILE A 99 -4.09 -23.09 -14.49
C ILE A 99 -3.85 -22.59 -15.92
N LEU A 100 -3.95 -23.46 -16.91
CA LEU A 100 -3.77 -23.08 -18.32
C LEU A 100 -4.85 -22.09 -18.77
N ALA A 101 -6.13 -22.35 -18.44
CA ALA A 101 -7.25 -21.47 -18.79
C ALA A 101 -7.09 -20.07 -18.15
N LEU A 102 -6.82 -20.01 -16.84
CA LEU A 102 -6.62 -18.74 -16.15
C LEU A 102 -5.42 -17.98 -16.70
N SER A 103 -4.35 -18.68 -17.07
CA SER A 103 -3.18 -18.05 -17.67
C SER A 103 -3.47 -17.52 -19.08
N GLY A 104 -4.28 -18.21 -19.87
CA GLY A 104 -4.76 -17.70 -21.17
C GLY A 104 -5.63 -16.44 -21.02
N ILE A 105 -6.55 -16.47 -20.05
CA ILE A 105 -7.39 -15.30 -19.72
C ILE A 105 -6.51 -14.11 -19.29
N ASP A 106 -5.47 -14.33 -18.47
CA ASP A 106 -4.57 -13.27 -18.02
C ASP A 106 -3.74 -12.68 -19.17
N LEU A 107 -3.31 -13.49 -20.13
CA LEU A 107 -2.64 -13.01 -21.36
C LEU A 107 -3.57 -12.10 -22.19
N GLY A 108 -4.81 -12.54 -22.41
CA GLY A 108 -5.82 -11.74 -23.11
C GLY A 108 -6.13 -10.45 -22.34
N PHE A 109 -6.30 -10.53 -21.04
CA PHE A 109 -6.53 -9.34 -20.20
C PHE A 109 -5.35 -8.37 -20.29
N PHE A 110 -4.11 -8.86 -20.27
CA PHE A 110 -2.92 -8.01 -20.40
C PHE A 110 -2.83 -7.34 -21.77
N SER A 111 -3.23 -8.03 -22.85
CA SER A 111 -3.27 -7.47 -24.20
C SER A 111 -4.15 -6.21 -24.27
N ASN A 112 -5.30 -6.22 -23.59
CA ASN A 112 -6.27 -5.11 -23.67
C ASN A 112 -6.02 -4.03 -22.61
N PHE A 113 -5.61 -4.40 -21.41
CA PHE A 113 -5.51 -3.48 -20.27
C PHE A 113 -4.08 -3.12 -19.88
N ASN A 114 -3.08 -3.70 -20.55
CA ASN A 114 -1.64 -3.54 -20.23
C ASN A 114 -1.35 -3.78 -18.73
N SER A 115 -2.12 -4.68 -18.12
CA SER A 115 -2.02 -5.11 -16.73
C SER A 115 -2.52 -6.54 -16.57
N HIS A 116 -1.99 -7.28 -15.60
CA HIS A 116 -2.52 -8.58 -15.22
C HIS A 116 -3.94 -8.48 -14.62
N ILE A 117 -4.62 -9.63 -14.49
CA ILE A 117 -5.93 -9.74 -13.83
C ILE A 117 -5.94 -8.94 -12.53
N ASN A 118 -6.89 -8.01 -12.43
CA ASN A 118 -7.13 -7.13 -11.29
C ASN A 118 -8.63 -7.05 -10.99
N LEU A 119 -9.07 -6.06 -10.20
CA LEU A 119 -10.49 -5.91 -9.84
C LEU A 119 -11.41 -5.73 -11.04
N THR A 120 -10.95 -5.04 -12.11
CA THR A 120 -11.75 -4.82 -13.32
C THR A 120 -12.17 -6.12 -13.98
N PHE A 121 -11.43 -7.21 -13.76
CA PHE A 121 -11.83 -8.54 -14.23
C PHE A 121 -13.21 -8.96 -13.72
N PHE A 122 -13.62 -8.53 -12.54
CA PHE A 122 -14.93 -8.86 -11.98
C PHE A 122 -16.07 -8.02 -12.57
N ASP A 123 -15.76 -6.86 -13.16
CA ASP A 123 -16.77 -5.99 -13.75
C ASP A 123 -17.37 -6.62 -15.01
N PHE A 124 -16.59 -7.43 -15.74
CA PHE A 124 -17.08 -8.22 -16.87
C PHE A 124 -18.25 -9.15 -16.51
N PHE A 125 -18.33 -9.61 -15.27
CA PHE A 125 -19.45 -10.46 -14.84
C PHE A 125 -20.72 -9.65 -14.53
N ASN A 126 -20.61 -8.32 -14.44
CA ASN A 126 -21.74 -7.43 -14.18
C ASN A 126 -22.45 -6.99 -15.48
N GLU A 127 -21.75 -7.02 -16.63
CA GLU A 127 -22.25 -6.55 -17.94
C GLU A 127 -23.17 -7.56 -18.65
N GLY A 128 -23.35 -8.74 -18.10
CA GLY A 128 -24.15 -9.80 -18.70
C GLY A 128 -23.33 -10.76 -19.58
N PRO A 129 -23.61 -12.07 -19.50
CA PRO A 129 -22.75 -13.09 -20.15
C PRO A 129 -22.76 -13.03 -21.67
N MET A 130 -23.82 -12.54 -22.31
CA MET A 130 -23.92 -12.51 -23.77
C MET A 130 -23.08 -11.40 -24.39
N SER A 131 -23.06 -10.20 -23.80
CA SER A 131 -22.21 -9.09 -24.24
C SER A 131 -20.72 -9.42 -24.07
N LEU A 132 -20.36 -10.10 -23.00
CA LEU A 132 -19.01 -10.58 -22.79
C LEU A 132 -18.57 -11.60 -23.84
N ILE A 133 -19.43 -12.59 -24.15
CA ILE A 133 -19.13 -13.60 -25.18
C ILE A 133 -18.97 -12.94 -26.54
N GLN A 134 -19.81 -11.97 -26.87
CA GLN A 134 -19.74 -11.24 -28.14
C GLN A 134 -18.45 -10.42 -28.23
N ALA A 135 -18.09 -9.66 -27.19
CA ALA A 135 -16.85 -8.88 -27.13
C ALA A 135 -15.61 -9.79 -27.28
N ILE A 136 -15.58 -10.91 -26.56
CA ILE A 136 -14.49 -11.89 -26.69
C ILE A 136 -14.41 -12.44 -28.12
N TRP A 137 -15.54 -12.73 -28.74
CA TRP A 137 -15.58 -13.28 -30.11
C TRP A 137 -15.11 -12.28 -31.17
N GLU A 138 -15.42 -10.99 -30.99
CA GLU A 138 -15.08 -9.93 -31.95
C GLU A 138 -13.61 -9.45 -31.78
N GLU A 139 -13.08 -9.44 -30.55
CA GLU A 139 -11.75 -8.89 -30.25
C GLU A 139 -10.62 -9.93 -30.28
N TYR A 140 -10.92 -11.22 -30.06
CA TYR A 140 -9.93 -12.29 -29.97
C TYR A 140 -10.05 -13.29 -31.11
N HIS A 141 -8.91 -13.92 -31.43
CA HIS A 141 -8.88 -14.99 -32.43
C HIS A 141 -9.34 -16.32 -31.82
N CYS A 142 -10.57 -16.33 -31.25
CA CYS A 142 -11.12 -17.40 -30.40
C CYS A 142 -10.98 -18.80 -30.97
N VAL A 143 -11.02 -18.95 -32.32
CA VAL A 143 -10.88 -20.27 -32.98
C VAL A 143 -9.45 -20.80 -32.81
N TYR A 144 -8.43 -19.98 -33.09
CA TYR A 144 -7.03 -20.40 -33.00
C TYR A 144 -6.59 -20.61 -31.55
N GLU A 145 -7.01 -19.69 -30.66
CA GLU A 145 -6.75 -19.79 -29.23
C GLU A 145 -7.45 -20.98 -28.60
N GLY A 146 -8.69 -21.24 -28.98
CA GLY A 146 -9.45 -22.42 -28.57
C GLY A 146 -8.83 -23.74 -29.02
N LEU A 147 -8.33 -23.80 -30.27
CA LEU A 147 -7.62 -24.98 -30.78
C LEU A 147 -6.28 -25.21 -30.05
N ALA A 148 -5.53 -24.13 -29.79
CA ALA A 148 -4.29 -24.20 -29.03
C ALA A 148 -4.55 -24.69 -27.58
N PHE A 149 -5.57 -24.13 -26.94
CA PHE A 149 -5.99 -24.57 -25.58
C PHE A 149 -6.42 -26.03 -25.55
N LEU A 150 -7.20 -26.48 -26.54
CA LEU A 150 -7.61 -27.88 -26.67
C LEU A 150 -6.39 -28.81 -26.85
N PHE A 151 -5.49 -28.42 -27.75
CA PHE A 151 -4.27 -29.22 -27.99
C PHE A 151 -3.41 -29.35 -26.73
N LEU A 152 -3.15 -28.21 -26.03
CA LEU A 152 -2.38 -28.21 -24.80
C LEU A 152 -3.08 -28.99 -23.68
N SER A 153 -4.41 -28.90 -23.58
CA SER A 153 -5.20 -29.68 -22.63
C SER A 153 -5.08 -31.17 -22.88
N LEU A 154 -5.17 -31.63 -24.13
CA LEU A 154 -4.97 -33.02 -24.50
C LEU A 154 -3.55 -33.54 -24.22
N LEU A 155 -2.55 -32.69 -24.48
CA LEU A 155 -1.15 -32.96 -24.12
C LEU A 155 -0.96 -33.13 -22.60
N ILE A 156 -1.54 -32.24 -21.81
CA ILE A 156 -1.53 -32.33 -20.35
C ILE A 156 -2.18 -33.61 -19.87
N LEU A 157 -3.34 -33.97 -20.40
CA LEU A 157 -4.04 -35.21 -20.06
C LEU A 157 -3.21 -36.45 -20.43
N TYR A 158 -2.53 -36.43 -21.58
CA TYR A 158 -1.61 -37.49 -21.99
C TYR A 158 -0.45 -37.63 -21.00
N VAL A 159 0.20 -36.56 -20.64
CA VAL A 159 1.33 -36.54 -19.69
C VAL A 159 0.91 -37.05 -18.32
N ILE A 160 -0.23 -36.60 -17.79
CA ILE A 160 -0.77 -37.07 -16.50
C ILE A 160 -1.05 -38.59 -16.56
N ARG A 161 -1.69 -39.08 -17.64
CA ARG A 161 -1.91 -40.53 -17.85
C ARG A 161 -0.58 -41.28 -17.89
N ARG A 162 0.44 -40.75 -18.55
CA ARG A 162 1.76 -41.35 -18.65
C ARG A 162 2.46 -41.42 -17.28
N ILE A 163 2.43 -40.35 -16.50
CA ILE A 163 2.98 -40.29 -15.13
C ILE A 163 2.35 -41.39 -14.28
N GLU A 164 1.02 -41.51 -14.27
CA GLU A 164 0.30 -42.47 -13.42
C GLU A 164 0.24 -43.89 -14.00
N SER A 165 0.63 -44.08 -15.27
CA SER A 165 0.69 -45.41 -15.91
C SER A 165 2.07 -46.04 -15.87
N ASP A 166 3.09 -45.33 -15.37
CA ASP A 166 4.48 -45.79 -15.33
C ASP A 166 4.61 -47.11 -14.57
N LYS A 167 4.53 -48.20 -15.35
CA LYS A 167 4.83 -49.58 -14.92
C LYS A 167 6.32 -49.74 -14.54
N VAL A 168 7.15 -48.73 -14.80
CA VAL A 168 8.61 -48.76 -14.56
C VAL A 168 8.96 -48.86 -13.07
N LEU A 169 8.07 -48.43 -12.18
CA LEU A 169 8.18 -48.72 -10.75
C LEU A 169 7.48 -50.04 -10.33
N GLY A 170 6.87 -50.74 -11.28
CA GLY A 170 6.21 -52.04 -11.12
C GLY A 170 7.12 -53.24 -11.31
N ARG A 171 8.43 -53.07 -11.42
CA ARG A 171 9.31 -54.17 -11.00
C ARG A 171 9.14 -54.29 -9.49
N GLN A 172 8.13 -55.09 -9.15
CA GLN A 172 8.18 -55.86 -7.90
C GLN A 172 9.58 -56.48 -7.87
N THR A 173 10.48 -55.90 -7.10
CA THR A 173 11.35 -56.77 -6.36
C THR A 173 10.39 -57.66 -5.60
N ASN A 174 10.25 -58.91 -6.08
CA ASN A 174 9.78 -60.06 -5.31
C ASN A 174 10.72 -60.13 -4.08
N CYS A 175 10.54 -59.22 -3.16
CA CYS A 175 11.01 -59.40 -1.80
C CYS A 175 10.01 -60.42 -1.22
N SER A 176 10.41 -61.68 -1.29
CA SER A 176 9.91 -62.77 -0.48
C SER A 176 9.41 -62.24 0.86
N SER A 177 8.26 -62.73 1.22
CA SER A 177 7.58 -62.63 2.51
C SER A 177 8.45 -63.13 3.68
N GLY A 178 9.46 -62.41 4.01
CA GLY A 178 10.20 -62.52 5.25
C GLY A 178 10.04 -61.18 5.98
N GLY A 179 9.42 -61.16 7.12
CA GLY A 179 9.17 -59.99 7.95
C GLY A 179 10.47 -59.28 8.37
N GLN A 180 11.07 -58.51 7.46
CA GLN A 180 12.15 -57.61 7.77
C GLN A 180 11.58 -56.45 8.61
N LYS A 181 11.86 -56.49 9.93
CA LYS A 181 11.68 -55.35 10.83
C LYS A 181 12.42 -54.18 10.21
N THR A 182 11.70 -53.15 9.80
CA THR A 182 12.27 -51.89 9.31
C THR A 182 13.31 -51.42 10.31
N SER A 183 14.56 -51.30 9.89
CA SER A 183 15.66 -50.84 10.72
C SER A 183 15.33 -49.47 11.29
N ARG A 184 15.66 -49.19 12.58
CA ARG A 184 15.53 -47.83 13.21
C ARG A 184 16.10 -46.74 12.32
N CYS A 185 17.21 -47.00 11.64
CA CYS A 185 17.85 -46.10 10.69
C CYS A 185 16.96 -45.74 9.48
N GLN A 186 16.21 -46.73 8.95
CA GLN A 186 15.25 -46.50 7.82
C GLN A 186 14.04 -45.69 8.27
N LEU A 187 13.56 -45.90 9.50
CA LEU A 187 12.47 -45.07 10.07
C LEU A 187 12.92 -43.64 10.29
N ILE A 188 14.11 -43.43 10.83
CA ILE A 188 14.68 -42.09 11.02
C ILE A 188 14.86 -41.37 9.68
N LYS A 189 15.43 -42.04 8.66
CA LYS A 189 15.58 -41.46 7.31
C LYS A 189 14.23 -41.08 6.72
N LEU A 190 13.21 -41.92 6.85
CA LEU A 190 11.87 -41.64 6.35
C LEU A 190 11.26 -40.41 7.08
N SER A 191 11.38 -40.35 8.40
CA SER A 191 10.88 -39.24 9.21
C SER A 191 11.54 -37.92 8.84
N VAL A 192 12.86 -37.92 8.62
CA VAL A 192 13.58 -36.72 8.16
C VAL A 192 13.10 -36.26 6.80
N ILE A 193 12.91 -37.17 5.85
CA ILE A 193 12.40 -36.82 4.50
C ILE A 193 10.99 -36.25 4.58
N ILE A 194 10.12 -36.79 5.41
CA ILE A 194 8.77 -36.26 5.62
C ILE A 194 8.82 -34.88 6.19
N LEU A 195 9.66 -34.66 7.21
CA LEU A 195 9.81 -33.36 7.87
C LEU A 195 10.32 -32.30 6.88
N LEU A 196 11.34 -32.65 6.09
CA LEU A 196 11.87 -31.77 5.03
C LEU A 196 10.83 -31.47 3.95
N TYR A 197 10.03 -32.46 3.57
CA TYR A 197 8.95 -32.27 2.60
C TYR A 197 7.84 -31.37 3.14
N ILE A 198 7.42 -31.54 4.39
CA ILE A 198 6.44 -30.67 5.04
C ILE A 198 6.99 -29.23 5.15
N ALA A 199 8.25 -29.07 5.58
CA ALA A 199 8.90 -27.78 5.65
C ALA A 199 8.95 -27.11 4.26
N PHE A 200 9.28 -27.87 3.21
CA PHE A 200 9.27 -27.37 1.83
C PHE A 200 7.87 -26.88 1.41
N VAL A 201 6.81 -27.64 1.68
CA VAL A 201 5.44 -27.24 1.33
C VAL A 201 5.03 -25.97 2.10
N VAL A 202 5.30 -25.91 3.41
CA VAL A 202 4.95 -24.76 4.26
C VAL A 202 5.73 -23.49 3.84
N ILE A 203 7.04 -23.61 3.62
CA ILE A 203 7.87 -22.50 3.17
C ILE A 203 7.44 -22.05 1.76
N GLY A 204 7.16 -23.00 0.87
CA GLY A 204 6.71 -22.69 -0.49
C GLY A 204 5.34 -22.02 -0.51
N MET A 205 4.37 -22.45 0.31
CA MET A 205 3.07 -21.75 0.45
C MET A 205 3.23 -20.31 0.96
N ARG A 206 4.17 -20.09 1.88
CA ARG A 206 4.50 -18.75 2.33
C ARG A 206 5.23 -17.94 1.25
N GLY A 207 5.99 -18.60 0.36
CA GLY A 207 6.78 -18.00 -0.72
C GLY A 207 7.98 -17.19 -0.26
N SER A 208 8.28 -17.22 1.06
CA SER A 208 9.39 -16.46 1.65
C SER A 208 9.84 -17.09 2.96
N VAL A 209 11.16 -17.07 3.19
CA VAL A 209 11.78 -17.39 4.50
C VAL A 209 12.03 -16.15 5.36
N TRP A 210 11.76 -14.97 4.80
CA TRP A 210 11.94 -13.67 5.46
C TRP A 210 10.75 -13.32 6.35
N ARG A 211 10.81 -12.14 7.01
CA ARG A 211 9.78 -11.65 7.95
C ARG A 211 8.38 -11.62 7.33
N PHE A 212 8.27 -11.18 6.07
CA PHE A 212 6.98 -11.08 5.37
C PHE A 212 6.78 -12.26 4.40
N PRO A 213 5.54 -12.73 4.22
CA PRO A 213 5.21 -13.66 3.14
C PRO A 213 5.41 -12.99 1.78
N LEU A 214 5.35 -13.77 0.69
CA LEU A 214 5.43 -13.27 -0.67
C LEU A 214 4.34 -12.23 -0.93
N GLN A 215 4.76 -11.05 -1.43
CA GLN A 215 3.91 -9.90 -1.71
C GLN A 215 4.10 -9.44 -3.16
N ILE A 216 3.22 -8.54 -3.64
CA ILE A 216 3.31 -8.01 -5.00
C ILE A 216 4.59 -7.20 -5.22
N GLU A 217 5.13 -6.57 -4.18
CA GLU A 217 6.39 -5.82 -4.19
C GLU A 217 7.59 -6.70 -4.51
N ASP A 218 7.50 -8.01 -4.29
CA ASP A 218 8.53 -8.97 -4.69
C ASP A 218 8.63 -9.13 -6.22
N THR A 219 7.63 -8.65 -6.99
CA THR A 219 7.70 -8.64 -8.46
C THR A 219 8.71 -7.61 -8.98
N PHE A 220 9.08 -6.64 -8.14
CA PHE A 220 10.04 -5.62 -8.53
C PHE A 220 11.46 -6.17 -8.63
N VAL A 221 11.91 -6.40 -9.84
CA VAL A 221 13.25 -6.91 -10.16
C VAL A 221 14.06 -5.91 -10.97
N SER A 222 13.41 -4.98 -11.67
CA SER A 222 14.07 -4.02 -12.56
C SER A 222 13.32 -2.69 -12.64
N ASN A 223 13.95 -1.68 -13.27
CA ASN A 223 13.35 -0.38 -13.59
C ASN A 223 12.35 -0.44 -14.75
N GLN A 224 12.16 -1.62 -15.35
CA GLN A 224 11.33 -1.81 -16.53
C GLN A 224 10.06 -2.55 -16.15
N LYS A 225 8.91 -1.89 -16.31
CA LYS A 225 7.60 -2.46 -15.95
C LYS A 225 7.40 -3.84 -16.58
N LEU A 226 7.65 -4.00 -17.88
CA LEU A 226 7.43 -5.26 -18.60
C LEU A 226 8.31 -6.42 -18.08
N LEU A 227 9.50 -6.14 -17.54
CA LEU A 227 10.33 -7.18 -16.89
C LEU A 227 9.76 -7.57 -15.52
N ASN A 228 9.13 -6.64 -14.82
CA ASN A 228 8.47 -6.93 -13.55
C ASN A 228 7.16 -7.69 -13.76
N ASP A 229 6.43 -7.37 -14.83
CA ASP A 229 5.20 -8.08 -15.22
C ASP A 229 5.46 -9.54 -15.62
N LEU A 230 6.70 -9.92 -15.95
CA LEU A 230 7.08 -11.32 -16.14
C LEU A 230 7.11 -12.14 -14.84
N VAL A 231 7.15 -11.50 -13.67
CA VAL A 231 7.38 -12.19 -12.39
C VAL A 231 6.12 -12.86 -11.84
N PRO A 232 4.97 -12.21 -11.70
CA PRO A 232 3.79 -12.83 -11.13
C PRO A 232 3.19 -13.87 -12.09
N ASN A 233 2.30 -14.70 -11.58
CA ASN A 233 1.49 -15.59 -12.39
C ASN A 233 0.00 -15.27 -12.22
N ALA A 234 -0.83 -15.71 -13.18
CA ALA A 234 -2.26 -15.46 -13.24
C ALA A 234 -3.00 -15.86 -11.95
N ILE A 235 -2.59 -16.97 -11.32
CA ILE A 235 -3.22 -17.51 -10.12
C ILE A 235 -2.98 -16.55 -8.93
N TYR A 236 -1.75 -16.05 -8.79
CA TYR A 236 -1.43 -15.07 -7.77
C TYR A 236 -2.21 -13.77 -7.97
N MET A 237 -2.27 -13.28 -9.21
CA MET A 237 -2.99 -12.05 -9.56
C MET A 237 -4.49 -12.19 -9.32
N LEU A 238 -5.11 -13.31 -9.72
CA LEU A 238 -6.51 -13.60 -9.39
C LEU A 238 -6.75 -13.66 -7.88
N LYS A 239 -5.87 -14.35 -7.12
CA LYS A 239 -5.95 -14.37 -5.64
C LYS A 239 -5.90 -12.97 -5.05
N LYS A 240 -5.01 -12.11 -5.56
CA LYS A 240 -4.89 -10.69 -5.15
C LYS A 240 -6.21 -9.97 -5.45
N ALA A 241 -6.73 -10.07 -6.66
CA ALA A 241 -7.98 -9.45 -7.08
C ALA A 241 -9.19 -9.92 -6.25
N CYS A 242 -9.30 -11.22 -5.95
CA CYS A 242 -10.32 -11.76 -5.04
C CYS A 242 -10.21 -11.17 -3.62
N LYS A 243 -8.97 -11.04 -3.09
CA LYS A 243 -8.74 -10.45 -1.77
C LYS A 243 -9.12 -8.97 -1.74
N GLU A 244 -8.84 -8.24 -2.81
CA GLU A 244 -9.23 -6.83 -2.96
C GLU A 244 -10.75 -6.68 -3.05
N LYS A 245 -11.43 -7.54 -3.85
CA LYS A 245 -12.89 -7.56 -3.93
C LYS A 245 -13.55 -7.85 -2.58
N ALA A 246 -12.97 -8.74 -1.78
CA ALA A 246 -13.48 -9.06 -0.44
C ALA A 246 -13.33 -7.91 0.56
N LYS A 247 -12.46 -6.91 0.27
CA LYS A 247 -12.30 -5.69 1.07
C LYS A 247 -13.31 -4.60 0.72
N ALA A 248 -14.25 -4.84 -0.21
CA ALA A 248 -15.28 -3.86 -0.54
C ALA A 248 -16.05 -3.45 0.73
N PHE A 249 -16.12 -2.15 0.97
CA PHE A 249 -16.85 -1.61 2.11
C PHE A 249 -18.36 -1.70 1.89
N LYS A 250 -19.10 -1.90 3.00
CA LYS A 250 -20.54 -1.89 2.99
C LYS A 250 -21.04 -0.51 3.41
N VAL A 251 -21.92 0.09 2.62
CA VAL A 251 -22.60 1.33 2.99
C VAL A 251 -23.69 0.96 4.00
N GLU A 252 -23.57 1.43 5.23
CA GLU A 252 -24.56 1.23 6.29
C GLU A 252 -25.79 2.11 6.08
N SER A 253 -26.91 1.71 6.65
CA SER A 253 -28.11 2.55 6.63
C SER A 253 -27.95 3.77 7.55
N THR A 254 -28.69 4.85 7.26
CA THR A 254 -28.65 6.04 8.11
C THR A 254 -29.11 5.73 9.53
N ASP A 255 -30.08 4.82 9.71
CA ASP A 255 -30.59 4.44 11.02
C ASP A 255 -29.57 3.66 11.84
N ASP A 256 -28.82 2.73 11.19
CA ASP A 256 -27.73 2.01 11.85
C ASP A 256 -26.63 2.96 12.30
N LEU A 257 -26.25 3.92 11.44
CA LEU A 257 -25.26 4.93 11.76
C LEU A 257 -25.71 5.86 12.90
N LEU A 258 -26.98 6.27 12.92
CA LEU A 258 -27.55 7.06 14.03
C LEU A 258 -27.46 6.31 15.37
N ALA A 259 -27.78 5.01 15.35
CA ALA A 259 -27.69 4.17 16.55
C ALA A 259 -26.21 4.01 16.99
N GLN A 260 -25.29 3.75 16.07
CA GLN A 260 -23.86 3.59 16.33
C GLN A 260 -23.25 4.84 16.96
N TYR A 261 -23.52 6.03 16.40
CA TYR A 261 -22.98 7.30 16.88
C TYR A 261 -23.83 7.96 17.99
N LYS A 262 -24.90 7.31 18.44
CA LYS A 262 -25.79 7.74 19.53
C LYS A 262 -26.41 9.12 19.28
N PHE A 263 -26.93 9.34 18.07
CA PHE A 263 -27.78 10.48 17.72
C PHE A 263 -29.19 10.06 17.47
N LYS A 264 -30.17 10.91 17.87
CA LYS A 264 -31.59 10.66 17.67
C LYS A 264 -32.03 10.95 16.23
N SER A 265 -31.33 11.87 15.56
CA SER A 265 -31.63 12.28 14.20
C SER A 265 -30.37 12.87 13.52
N LEU A 266 -30.39 12.89 12.19
CA LEU A 266 -29.35 13.54 11.41
C LEU A 266 -29.30 15.06 11.65
N GLN A 267 -30.46 15.69 11.95
CA GLN A 267 -30.52 17.10 12.31
C GLN A 267 -29.80 17.37 13.63
N GLU A 268 -29.93 16.51 14.64
CA GLU A 268 -29.19 16.64 15.89
C GLU A 268 -27.66 16.62 15.66
N ALA A 269 -27.19 15.71 14.79
CA ALA A 269 -25.78 15.65 14.44
C ALA A 269 -25.30 16.91 13.69
N LEU A 270 -26.13 17.42 12.78
CA LEU A 270 -25.85 18.69 12.10
C LEU A 270 -25.80 19.86 13.08
N ASP A 271 -26.74 19.95 14.01
CA ASP A 271 -26.78 21.01 15.01
C ASP A 271 -25.52 20.99 15.90
N VAL A 272 -25.06 19.80 16.29
CA VAL A 272 -23.80 19.66 17.02
C VAL A 272 -22.60 20.07 16.19
N TYR A 273 -22.55 19.68 14.91
CA TYR A 273 -21.40 19.93 14.05
C TYR A 273 -21.31 21.38 13.56
N THR A 274 -22.47 22.03 13.35
CA THR A 274 -22.55 23.38 12.74
C THR A 274 -23.07 24.45 13.72
N ASP A 275 -23.11 24.15 15.03
CA ASP A 275 -23.69 25.04 16.06
C ASP A 275 -25.12 25.50 15.67
N GLY A 276 -25.92 24.60 15.08
CA GLY A 276 -27.30 24.85 14.66
C GLY A 276 -27.51 25.73 13.43
N GLN A 277 -26.45 26.09 12.73
CA GLN A 277 -26.50 26.99 11.57
C GLN A 277 -27.13 26.39 10.31
N ILE A 278 -27.13 25.04 10.18
CA ILE A 278 -27.63 24.35 9.00
C ILE A 278 -28.83 23.50 9.36
N LYS A 279 -29.94 23.67 8.62
CA LYS A 279 -31.14 22.90 8.74
C LYS A 279 -31.40 22.06 7.49
N ILE A 280 -31.87 20.84 7.67
CA ILE A 280 -32.30 19.96 6.57
C ILE A 280 -33.66 20.47 6.08
N ALA A 281 -33.68 20.93 4.83
CA ALA A 281 -34.94 21.22 4.15
C ALA A 281 -35.65 19.91 3.74
N LYS A 282 -36.92 19.94 3.51
CA LYS A 282 -37.72 18.77 3.13
C LYS A 282 -37.11 18.13 1.84
N ASN A 283 -36.66 16.89 1.95
CA ASN A 283 -36.04 16.11 0.86
C ASN A 283 -34.68 16.61 0.33
N ASP A 284 -33.96 17.44 1.06
CA ASP A 284 -32.68 18.00 0.62
C ASP A 284 -31.51 17.72 1.60
N THR A 285 -31.44 16.49 2.03
CA THR A 285 -30.39 16.03 2.97
C THR A 285 -28.99 16.18 2.38
N LEU A 286 -28.81 15.85 1.10
CA LEU A 286 -27.50 15.89 0.46
C LEU A 286 -26.93 17.31 0.41
N THR A 287 -27.72 18.31 0.05
CA THR A 287 -27.30 19.72 0.05
C THR A 287 -26.99 20.23 1.45
N ALA A 288 -27.77 19.84 2.47
CA ALA A 288 -27.47 20.20 3.85
C ALA A 288 -26.11 19.63 4.29
N LEU A 289 -25.83 18.36 3.96
CA LEU A 289 -24.54 17.72 4.24
C LEU A 289 -23.40 18.37 3.47
N GLN A 290 -23.59 18.72 2.20
CA GLN A 290 -22.60 19.44 1.41
C GLN A 290 -22.28 20.81 2.04
N ARG A 291 -23.28 21.58 2.48
CA ARG A 291 -23.09 22.87 3.18
C ARG A 291 -22.34 22.70 4.51
N ALA A 292 -22.52 21.58 5.19
CA ALA A 292 -21.85 21.30 6.46
C ALA A 292 -20.40 20.84 6.28
N LEU A 293 -20.14 19.98 5.28
CA LEU A 293 -18.88 19.31 5.12
C LEU A 293 -17.92 19.99 4.13
N PHE A 294 -18.41 20.91 3.30
CA PHE A 294 -17.57 21.66 2.37
C PHE A 294 -17.48 23.13 2.78
N ALA A 295 -16.33 23.72 2.59
CA ALA A 295 -16.12 25.15 2.72
C ALA A 295 -15.88 25.79 1.36
N GLU A 296 -16.33 27.02 1.20
CA GLU A 296 -16.09 27.83 -0.01
C GLU A 296 -14.99 28.85 0.24
N VAL A 297 -14.13 29.02 -0.75
CA VAL A 297 -13.15 30.10 -0.79
C VAL A 297 -13.51 31.01 -1.99
N GLY A 298 -13.72 32.29 -1.71
CA GLY A 298 -13.96 33.29 -2.76
C GLY A 298 -12.69 33.75 -3.47
N ASP A 299 -12.82 34.74 -4.34
CA ASP A 299 -11.69 35.33 -5.09
C ASP A 299 -10.97 36.48 -4.33
N SER A 300 -10.91 36.39 -3.03
CA SER A 300 -10.37 37.47 -2.17
C SER A 300 -8.84 37.47 -2.03
N LEU A 301 -8.12 36.59 -2.72
CA LEU A 301 -6.66 36.55 -2.62
C LEU A 301 -6.01 37.74 -3.30
N LYS A 302 -5.51 38.68 -2.47
CA LYS A 302 -4.73 39.83 -2.93
C LYS A 302 -3.29 39.49 -3.33
N GLN A 303 -2.83 38.29 -2.97
CA GLN A 303 -1.45 37.82 -3.17
C GLN A 303 -1.36 36.77 -4.28
N PRO A 304 -0.21 36.64 -4.95
CA PRO A 304 0.01 35.57 -5.90
C PRO A 304 -0.15 34.18 -5.25
N GLN A 305 -0.78 33.24 -5.95
CA GLN A 305 -0.87 31.86 -5.46
C GLN A 305 0.52 31.23 -5.40
N PRO A 306 0.90 30.58 -4.28
CA PRO A 306 2.15 29.83 -4.16
C PRO A 306 2.06 28.44 -4.81
N ASN A 307 3.19 27.81 -5.06
CA ASN A 307 3.21 26.33 -5.13
C ASN A 307 2.93 25.78 -3.72
N VAL A 308 2.39 24.57 -3.67
CA VAL A 308 2.10 23.87 -2.42
C VAL A 308 2.77 22.51 -2.45
N VAL A 309 3.58 22.23 -1.44
CA VAL A 309 4.22 20.94 -1.24
C VAL A 309 3.79 20.39 0.10
N ILE A 310 3.33 19.14 0.13
CA ILE A 310 2.97 18.40 1.35
C ILE A 310 3.83 17.14 1.40
N ILE A 311 4.72 17.05 2.39
CA ILE A 311 5.58 15.89 2.59
C ILE A 311 5.04 15.08 3.78
N TYR A 312 4.66 13.84 3.51
CA TYR A 312 4.41 12.81 4.51
C TYR A 312 5.68 12.00 4.70
N SER A 313 6.26 12.13 5.87
CA SER A 313 7.50 11.48 6.27
C SER A 313 7.21 10.17 6.97
N GLU A 314 7.69 9.07 6.45
CA GLU A 314 7.51 7.72 7.01
C GLU A 314 7.91 7.69 8.49
N SER A 315 6.96 7.36 9.38
CA SER A 315 7.16 7.16 10.82
C SER A 315 7.96 8.27 11.52
N TRP A 316 7.80 9.54 11.11
CA TRP A 316 8.54 10.69 11.64
C TRP A 316 7.97 11.14 12.98
N SER A 317 8.51 10.56 14.07
CA SER A 317 8.01 10.70 15.44
C SER A 317 8.38 12.03 16.08
N ASN A 318 7.37 12.71 16.61
CA ASN A 318 7.58 13.94 17.39
C ASN A 318 8.29 13.66 18.73
N TYR A 319 8.09 12.48 19.34
CA TYR A 319 8.72 12.11 20.61
C TYR A 319 10.24 12.05 20.52
N LEU A 320 10.78 11.55 19.42
CA LEU A 320 12.23 11.32 19.27
C LEU A 320 13.04 12.64 19.27
N PHE A 321 12.43 13.74 18.87
CA PHE A 321 13.08 15.06 18.99
C PHE A 321 13.37 15.48 20.44
N ASN A 322 12.62 14.95 21.42
CA ASN A 322 12.85 15.18 22.84
C ASN A 322 14.10 14.46 23.35
N LEU A 323 14.65 13.53 22.58
CA LEU A 323 15.81 12.73 22.94
C LEU A 323 17.13 13.39 22.47
N GLN A 324 17.08 14.55 21.83
CA GLN A 324 18.26 15.32 21.41
C GLN A 324 19.13 15.63 22.62
N GLN A 325 20.42 15.26 22.56
CA GLN A 325 21.42 15.51 23.60
C GLN A 325 22.74 15.93 22.96
N LYS A 326 23.65 16.48 23.75
CA LYS A 326 24.96 16.94 23.26
C LYS A 326 25.81 15.80 22.65
N ASP A 327 25.71 14.61 23.25
CA ASP A 327 26.41 13.39 22.83
C ASP A 327 25.55 12.42 22.02
N ALA A 328 24.28 12.77 21.77
CA ALA A 328 23.34 11.97 20.99
C ALA A 328 22.55 12.88 20.04
N GLU A 329 23.15 13.22 18.92
CA GLU A 329 22.53 14.09 17.93
C GLU A 329 21.43 13.36 17.19
N MET A 330 20.18 13.84 17.36
CA MET A 330 18.98 13.32 16.73
C MET A 330 18.48 14.22 15.61
N ASN A 331 18.65 15.52 15.73
CA ASN A 331 17.98 16.54 14.91
C ASN A 331 18.78 17.00 13.69
N PHE A 332 20.09 16.82 13.68
CA PHE A 332 21.00 17.14 12.55
C PHE A 332 20.77 18.52 11.91
N GLY A 333 20.66 19.56 12.77
CA GLY A 333 20.52 20.95 12.32
C GLY A 333 19.08 21.40 12.05
N LEU A 334 18.07 20.52 12.15
CA LEU A 334 16.66 20.89 11.99
C LEU A 334 16.20 21.92 13.02
N ASP A 335 16.82 21.98 14.20
CA ASP A 335 16.48 22.94 15.27
C ASP A 335 16.51 24.40 14.79
N ARG A 336 17.39 24.73 13.84
CA ARG A 336 17.43 26.08 13.24
C ARG A 336 16.15 26.34 12.44
N HIS A 337 15.76 25.41 11.59
CA HIS A 337 14.53 25.53 10.79
C HIS A 337 13.28 25.55 11.66
N PHE A 338 13.25 24.80 12.74
CA PHE A 338 12.15 24.77 13.70
C PHE A 338 11.98 26.08 14.48
N LYS A 339 13.06 26.85 14.65
CA LYS A 339 13.03 28.17 15.27
C LYS A 339 12.68 29.29 14.28
N GLU A 340 13.10 29.19 13.04
CA GLU A 340 12.88 30.17 11.99
C GLU A 340 11.46 30.13 11.44
N ASP A 341 10.88 28.95 11.33
CA ASP A 341 9.59 28.71 10.69
C ASP A 341 8.52 28.29 11.73
N LEU A 342 7.40 27.74 11.24
CA LEU A 342 6.30 27.32 12.10
C LEU A 342 6.41 25.82 12.41
N LEU A 343 6.59 25.46 13.67
CA LEU A 343 6.60 24.10 14.14
C LEU A 343 5.48 23.87 15.16
N PHE A 344 4.49 23.05 14.79
CA PHE A 344 3.43 22.61 15.69
C PHE A 344 3.83 21.27 16.31
N ARG A 345 4.07 21.26 17.61
CA ARG A 345 4.43 20.05 18.37
C ARG A 345 3.20 19.32 18.96
N ASN A 346 2.10 20.03 19.12
CA ASN A 346 0.82 19.48 19.54
C ASN A 346 0.02 19.01 18.31
N PHE A 347 0.66 18.22 17.44
CA PHE A 347 0.07 17.77 16.20
C PHE A 347 0.04 16.23 16.13
N GLN A 348 -1.01 15.68 15.56
CA GLN A 348 -1.29 14.25 15.60
C GLN A 348 -1.63 13.68 14.23
N SER A 349 -1.16 12.46 13.98
CA SER A 349 -1.62 11.69 12.82
C SER A 349 -3.07 11.24 13.03
N VAL A 350 -3.87 11.24 11.96
CA VAL A 350 -5.27 10.77 11.98
C VAL A 350 -5.33 9.25 11.92
N GLN A 351 -4.31 8.63 11.37
CA GLN A 351 -4.26 7.19 11.11
C GLN A 351 -2.95 6.58 11.63
N ASN A 352 -2.98 5.25 11.85
CA ASN A 352 -1.85 4.49 12.38
C ASN A 352 -1.09 3.70 11.31
N GLY A 353 -1.09 4.13 10.07
CA GLY A 353 -0.38 3.47 8.98
C GLY A 353 -0.36 4.30 7.72
N THR A 354 0.68 4.10 6.93
CA THR A 354 1.02 4.90 5.76
C THR A 354 -0.12 4.98 4.75
N ILE A 355 -0.67 3.84 4.31
CA ILE A 355 -1.75 3.86 3.31
C ILE A 355 -3.01 4.56 3.83
N ASN A 356 -3.38 4.32 5.08
CA ASN A 356 -4.56 4.95 5.68
C ASN A 356 -4.37 6.47 5.82
N SER A 357 -3.16 6.93 6.14
CA SER A 357 -2.81 8.35 6.20
C SER A 357 -2.85 9.00 4.82
N LEU A 358 -2.35 8.31 3.79
CA LEU A 358 -2.43 8.78 2.40
C LEU A 358 -3.87 8.82 1.90
N GLU A 359 -4.69 7.79 2.14
CA GLU A 359 -6.11 7.79 1.79
C GLU A 359 -6.86 8.92 2.51
N ASN A 360 -6.55 9.18 3.79
CA ASN A 360 -7.13 10.31 4.50
C ASN A 360 -6.76 11.65 3.87
N LEU A 361 -5.48 11.85 3.50
CA LEU A 361 -5.04 13.08 2.83
C LEU A 361 -5.65 13.23 1.44
N PHE A 362 -5.64 12.16 0.62
CA PHE A 362 -5.98 12.26 -0.79
C PHE A 362 -7.47 12.29 -1.05
N VAL A 363 -8.25 11.53 -0.30
CA VAL A 363 -9.68 11.33 -0.58
C VAL A 363 -10.59 11.51 0.62
N SER A 364 -10.07 11.63 1.82
CA SER A 364 -10.84 11.84 3.06
C SER A 364 -12.08 10.96 3.17
N THR A 365 -12.03 9.71 2.66
CA THR A 365 -13.16 8.78 2.71
C THR A 365 -13.32 8.16 4.10
N PRO A 366 -14.54 7.90 4.59
CA PRO A 366 -14.75 7.16 5.84
C PRO A 366 -14.50 5.65 5.66
N PHE A 367 -14.35 5.18 4.44
CA PHE A 367 -14.20 3.78 4.10
C PHE A 367 -12.73 3.40 4.00
N PRO A 368 -12.28 2.40 4.77
CA PRO A 368 -10.89 1.94 4.72
C PRO A 368 -10.60 1.20 3.41
N HIS A 369 -9.33 1.18 3.04
CA HIS A 369 -8.87 0.42 1.86
C HIS A 369 -9.48 0.87 0.53
N PHE A 370 -9.75 2.16 0.39
CA PHE A 370 -10.32 2.73 -0.84
C PHE A 370 -9.47 2.40 -2.07
N PHE A 371 -8.14 2.57 -1.99
CA PHE A 371 -7.23 2.33 -3.11
C PHE A 371 -7.14 0.85 -3.52
N THR A 372 -7.44 -0.07 -2.60
CA THR A 372 -7.49 -1.51 -2.91
C THR A 372 -8.90 -2.03 -3.16
N SER A 373 -9.90 -1.16 -3.18
CA SER A 373 -11.29 -1.49 -3.52
C SER A 373 -11.60 -1.22 -5.01
N SER A 374 -12.72 -1.74 -5.51
CA SER A 374 -13.23 -1.43 -6.85
C SER A 374 -13.59 0.05 -7.02
N TYR A 375 -13.84 0.76 -5.93
CA TYR A 375 -14.21 2.17 -5.95
C TYR A 375 -13.06 3.12 -6.27
N ARG A 376 -11.80 2.64 -6.32
CA ARG A 376 -10.62 3.47 -6.65
C ARG A 376 -10.71 4.14 -8.02
N PHE A 377 -11.48 3.57 -8.93
CA PHE A 377 -11.71 4.11 -10.28
C PHE A 377 -12.71 5.28 -10.31
N ASN A 378 -13.43 5.52 -9.22
CA ASN A 378 -14.41 6.60 -9.13
C ASN A 378 -13.74 7.85 -8.52
N THR A 379 -13.87 9.00 -9.18
CA THR A 379 -13.43 10.27 -8.61
C THR A 379 -14.30 10.63 -7.41
N LEU A 380 -13.70 10.77 -6.24
CA LEU A 380 -14.42 11.20 -5.05
C LEU A 380 -14.53 12.73 -4.99
N PRO A 381 -15.70 13.28 -4.61
CA PRO A 381 -15.88 14.73 -4.46
C PRO A 381 -14.98 15.34 -3.38
N THR A 382 -14.41 14.50 -2.53
CA THR A 382 -13.50 14.86 -1.46
C THR A 382 -12.02 14.79 -1.85
N SER A 383 -11.71 14.41 -3.10
CA SER A 383 -10.32 14.38 -3.58
C SER A 383 -9.64 15.71 -3.37
N ILE A 384 -8.45 15.67 -2.71
CA ILE A 384 -7.62 16.85 -2.47
C ILE A 384 -7.22 17.55 -3.77
N ALA A 385 -7.07 16.81 -4.87
CA ALA A 385 -6.66 17.39 -6.15
C ALA A 385 -7.73 18.30 -6.77
N LEU A 386 -9.01 18.05 -6.52
CA LEU A 386 -10.11 18.81 -7.13
C LEU A 386 -10.05 20.32 -6.86
N PRO A 387 -9.97 20.80 -5.59
CA PRO A 387 -9.90 22.24 -5.32
C PRO A 387 -8.61 22.89 -5.85
N PHE A 388 -7.50 22.17 -5.90
CA PHE A 388 -6.27 22.65 -6.52
C PHE A 388 -6.42 22.80 -8.04
N LYS A 389 -7.00 21.80 -8.73
CA LYS A 389 -7.27 21.89 -10.17
C LYS A 389 -8.24 23.01 -10.51
N ALA A 390 -9.32 23.18 -9.73
CA ALA A 390 -10.26 24.27 -9.87
C ALA A 390 -9.57 25.64 -9.67
N SER A 391 -8.51 25.69 -8.86
CA SER A 391 -7.67 26.86 -8.61
C SER A 391 -6.46 26.97 -9.59
N ASN A 392 -6.49 26.26 -10.72
CA ASN A 392 -5.48 26.27 -11.79
C ASN A 392 -4.09 25.73 -11.42
N TYR A 393 -4.03 24.72 -10.54
CA TYR A 393 -2.80 23.97 -10.25
C TYR A 393 -2.64 22.75 -11.17
N THR A 394 -1.39 22.31 -11.34
CA THR A 394 -1.06 20.93 -11.68
C THR A 394 -0.85 20.15 -10.39
N THR A 395 -1.33 18.90 -10.36
CA THR A 395 -1.34 18.05 -9.17
C THR A 395 -0.46 16.82 -9.38
N MET A 396 0.38 16.51 -8.40
CA MET A 396 1.38 15.46 -8.53
C MET A 396 1.60 14.72 -7.21
N PHE A 397 1.81 13.40 -7.30
CA PHE A 397 2.33 12.59 -6.22
C PHE A 397 3.76 12.13 -6.55
N MET A 398 4.66 12.20 -5.57
CA MET A 398 6.05 11.76 -5.70
C MET A 398 6.43 10.83 -4.55
N SER A 399 7.09 9.71 -4.86
CA SER A 399 7.62 8.81 -3.83
C SER A 399 8.84 8.05 -4.32
N GLY A 400 9.72 7.66 -3.39
CA GLY A 400 10.81 6.72 -3.66
C GLY A 400 10.34 5.27 -3.82
N MET A 401 9.10 4.94 -3.44
CA MET A 401 8.55 3.59 -3.54
C MET A 401 7.96 3.30 -4.93
N ASP A 402 7.60 2.04 -5.15
CA ASP A 402 6.82 1.60 -6.31
C ASP A 402 5.35 1.99 -6.13
N ALA A 403 4.82 2.80 -7.03
CA ALA A 403 3.42 3.23 -6.95
C ALA A 403 2.40 2.12 -7.28
N ALA A 404 2.85 0.93 -7.69
CA ALA A 404 1.99 -0.26 -7.72
C ALA A 404 1.58 -0.72 -6.30
N TRP A 405 2.36 -0.32 -5.27
CA TRP A 405 1.98 -0.53 -3.88
C TRP A 405 0.62 0.11 -3.60
N GLU A 406 -0.28 -0.69 -3.01
CA GLU A 406 -1.66 -0.33 -2.69
C GLU A 406 -2.43 0.32 -3.88
N ASN A 407 -2.02 0.02 -5.11
CA ASN A 407 -2.60 0.53 -6.36
C ASN A 407 -2.59 2.08 -6.49
N CYS A 408 -1.64 2.77 -5.85
CA CYS A 408 -1.54 4.23 -5.94
C CYS A 408 -1.42 4.74 -7.38
N ALA A 409 -0.66 4.03 -8.23
CA ALA A 409 -0.50 4.39 -9.64
C ALA A 409 -1.82 4.35 -10.44
N GLU A 410 -2.75 3.45 -10.08
CA GLU A 410 -4.07 3.36 -10.70
C GLU A 410 -5.06 4.34 -10.07
N ALA A 411 -5.09 4.43 -8.74
CA ALA A 411 -6.08 5.21 -8.01
C ALA A 411 -5.91 6.73 -8.20
N LEU A 412 -4.68 7.24 -8.12
CA LEU A 412 -4.43 8.68 -8.10
C LEU A 412 -4.83 9.43 -9.37
N PRO A 413 -4.62 8.91 -10.61
CA PRO A 413 -5.15 9.54 -11.82
C PRO A 413 -6.67 9.68 -11.79
N HIS A 414 -7.40 8.68 -11.29
CA HIS A 414 -8.84 8.76 -11.09
C HIS A 414 -9.25 9.77 -10.01
N GLN A 415 -8.36 10.05 -9.05
CA GLN A 415 -8.55 11.14 -8.09
C GLN A 415 -8.05 12.50 -8.61
N GLN A 416 -7.86 12.65 -9.93
CA GLN A 416 -7.49 13.89 -10.62
C GLN A 416 -6.05 14.35 -10.34
N PHE A 417 -5.14 13.46 -9.97
CA PHE A 417 -3.71 13.74 -10.02
C PHE A 417 -3.22 13.69 -11.47
N ASP A 418 -2.50 14.72 -11.90
CA ASP A 418 -1.99 14.82 -13.27
C ASP A 418 -0.76 13.92 -13.50
N ALA A 419 -0.01 13.61 -12.45
CA ALA A 419 1.16 12.74 -12.54
C ALA A 419 1.46 11.99 -11.24
N VAL A 420 2.01 10.78 -11.40
CA VAL A 420 2.55 9.96 -10.33
C VAL A 420 4.03 9.71 -10.66
N TYR A 421 4.93 10.23 -9.81
CA TYR A 421 6.38 10.05 -9.92
C TYR A 421 6.82 9.06 -8.84
N ASP A 422 7.13 7.85 -9.27
CA ASP A 422 7.59 6.77 -8.40
C ASP A 422 9.08 6.47 -8.57
N LYS A 423 9.55 5.41 -7.96
CA LYS A 423 10.94 4.97 -8.06
C LYS A 423 11.43 4.76 -9.50
N PHE A 424 10.56 4.40 -10.44
CA PHE A 424 10.95 4.18 -11.83
C PHE A 424 11.35 5.48 -12.51
N PHE A 425 10.59 6.55 -12.27
CA PHE A 425 10.93 7.89 -12.74
C PHE A 425 12.21 8.39 -12.07
N LEU A 426 12.34 8.17 -10.75
CA LEU A 426 13.56 8.56 -10.04
C LEU A 426 14.80 7.85 -10.59
N LEU A 427 14.75 6.54 -10.80
CA LEU A 427 15.88 5.77 -11.34
C LEU A 427 16.17 6.08 -12.81
N LYS A 428 15.17 6.54 -13.58
CA LYS A 428 15.34 7.02 -14.94
C LYS A 428 16.06 8.37 -14.97
N ASP A 429 15.61 9.32 -14.13
CA ASP A 429 16.13 10.68 -14.11
C ASP A 429 17.47 10.77 -13.34
N TYR A 430 17.69 9.86 -12.37
CA TYR A 430 18.90 9.74 -11.56
C TYR A 430 19.44 8.30 -11.62
N PRO A 431 20.12 7.89 -12.73
CA PRO A 431 20.57 6.50 -12.92
C PRO A 431 21.58 6.01 -11.87
N HIS A 432 22.24 6.93 -11.17
CA HIS A 432 23.20 6.66 -10.08
C HIS A 432 22.52 6.55 -8.72
N ALA A 433 21.19 6.79 -8.63
CA ALA A 433 20.49 6.74 -7.37
C ALA A 433 20.55 5.35 -6.75
N THR A 434 20.85 5.31 -5.47
CA THR A 434 20.86 4.09 -4.69
C THR A 434 19.47 3.83 -4.07
N TYR A 435 19.18 2.56 -3.83
CA TYR A 435 17.87 2.13 -3.33
C TYR A 435 18.01 0.88 -2.46
N ASN A 436 16.98 0.61 -1.70
CA ASN A 436 16.84 -0.57 -0.87
C ASN A 436 15.62 -1.43 -1.27
N SER A 437 15.20 -2.34 -0.39
CA SER A 437 14.05 -3.22 -0.63
C SER A 437 12.70 -2.49 -0.70
N ILE A 438 12.61 -1.27 -0.18
CA ILE A 438 11.38 -0.46 -0.13
C ILE A 438 11.33 0.51 -1.32
N GLY A 439 12.44 1.20 -1.60
CA GLY A 439 12.48 2.20 -2.65
C GLY A 439 13.82 2.91 -2.78
N VAL A 440 13.83 3.98 -3.57
CA VAL A 440 14.96 4.90 -3.73
C VAL A 440 15.11 5.73 -2.46
N TYR A 441 16.35 5.96 -2.02
CA TYR A 441 16.60 6.76 -0.81
C TYR A 441 16.12 8.21 -0.95
N ASP A 442 15.64 8.76 0.16
CA ASP A 442 14.95 10.06 0.19
C ASP A 442 15.81 11.25 -0.24
N GLU A 443 17.13 11.15 -0.20
CA GLU A 443 18.02 12.19 -0.71
C GLU A 443 17.80 12.45 -2.22
N TYR A 444 17.54 11.41 -3.01
CA TYR A 444 17.22 11.53 -4.43
C TYR A 444 15.79 11.99 -4.67
N LEU A 445 14.85 11.58 -3.82
CA LEU A 445 13.47 12.07 -3.85
C LEU A 445 13.42 13.58 -3.59
N PHE A 446 14.14 14.07 -2.59
CA PHE A 446 14.24 15.49 -2.29
C PHE A 446 14.99 16.27 -3.37
N GLN A 447 16.02 15.66 -4.00
CA GLN A 447 16.66 16.25 -5.17
C GLN A 447 15.67 16.45 -6.31
N ALA A 448 14.90 15.40 -6.64
CA ALA A 448 13.90 15.45 -7.71
C ALA A 448 12.79 16.47 -7.42
N LEU A 449 12.34 16.55 -6.17
CA LEU A 449 11.37 17.56 -5.73
C LEU A 449 11.91 18.98 -5.96
N LEU A 450 13.14 19.25 -5.55
CA LEU A 450 13.77 20.55 -5.71
C LEU A 450 13.98 20.91 -7.18
N ASP A 451 14.46 19.98 -7.98
CA ASP A 451 14.64 20.15 -9.43
C ASP A 451 13.30 20.43 -10.12
N LYS A 452 12.23 19.76 -9.69
CA LYS A 452 10.87 19.99 -10.20
C LYS A 452 10.37 21.38 -9.87
N LEU A 453 10.55 21.84 -8.64
CA LEU A 453 10.11 23.17 -8.17
C LEU A 453 10.88 24.30 -8.85
N ASN A 454 12.14 24.10 -9.19
CA ASN A 454 12.97 25.10 -9.86
C ASN A 454 12.78 25.13 -11.39
N LYS A 455 12.13 24.11 -11.99
CA LYS A 455 11.79 24.15 -13.43
C LYS A 455 10.65 25.16 -13.68
N PRO A 456 10.78 26.01 -14.71
CA PRO A 456 9.68 26.90 -15.09
C PRO A 456 8.38 26.15 -15.35
N SER A 457 7.29 26.60 -14.79
CA SER A 457 5.96 26.03 -15.00
C SER A 457 4.95 27.15 -15.28
N LYS A 458 4.05 26.91 -16.26
CA LYS A 458 2.95 27.85 -16.59
C LYS A 458 1.88 27.90 -15.50
N LYS A 459 1.70 26.79 -14.77
CA LYS A 459 0.73 26.65 -13.68
C LYS A 459 1.45 26.47 -12.36
N ARG A 460 0.79 26.82 -11.26
CA ARG A 460 1.23 26.47 -9.92
C ARG A 460 1.19 24.97 -9.73
N GLN A 461 2.03 24.46 -8.87
CA GLN A 461 2.18 23.04 -8.61
C GLN A 461 1.69 22.72 -7.20
N MET A 462 0.87 21.69 -7.09
CA MET A 462 0.57 21.00 -5.84
C MET A 462 1.26 19.64 -5.90
N ILE A 463 2.22 19.42 -5.03
CA ILE A 463 3.02 18.21 -4.98
C ILE A 463 2.85 17.55 -3.60
N THR A 464 2.33 16.34 -3.57
CA THR A 464 2.35 15.50 -2.38
C THR A 464 3.52 14.54 -2.47
N VAL A 465 4.26 14.37 -1.39
CA VAL A 465 5.48 13.56 -1.34
C VAL A 465 5.36 12.56 -0.21
N MET A 466 5.70 11.29 -0.47
CA MET A 466 5.80 10.24 0.54
C MET A 466 7.23 9.70 0.59
N THR A 467 7.87 9.81 1.75
CA THR A 467 9.23 9.30 1.96
C THR A 467 9.23 7.83 2.33
N THR A 468 10.38 7.17 2.26
CA THR A 468 10.53 5.73 2.51
C THR A 468 11.49 5.40 3.64
N THR A 469 12.33 6.32 4.06
CA THR A 469 13.23 6.12 5.19
C THR A 469 12.40 5.90 6.47
N ASN A 470 12.88 5.12 7.41
CA ASN A 470 12.22 4.65 8.64
C ASN A 470 11.19 3.53 8.44
N HIS A 471 10.94 3.05 7.22
CA HIS A 471 10.16 1.85 7.01
C HIS A 471 10.98 0.59 7.35
N PRO A 472 10.43 -0.42 8.05
CA PRO A 472 11.11 -1.69 8.23
C PRO A 472 11.50 -2.32 6.87
N PRO A 473 12.71 -2.89 6.72
CA PRO A 473 13.67 -3.33 7.74
C PRO A 473 14.70 -2.27 8.20
N PHE A 474 14.41 -0.97 8.05
CA PHE A 474 15.24 0.16 8.50
C PHE A 474 16.60 0.17 7.80
N GLU A 475 16.57 0.19 6.48
CA GLU A 475 17.77 0.26 5.64
C GLU A 475 18.10 1.72 5.30
N PHE A 476 19.40 2.01 5.27
CA PHE A 476 19.97 3.31 4.91
C PHE A 476 21.21 3.08 4.02
N PRO A 477 21.75 4.11 3.36
CA PRO A 477 22.94 3.98 2.49
C PRO A 477 24.11 3.35 3.24
N LYS A 478 24.82 2.40 2.58
CA LYS A 478 25.91 1.63 3.22
C LYS A 478 27.14 2.47 3.57
N ASP A 479 27.33 3.57 2.87
CA ASP A 479 28.40 4.55 3.07
C ASP A 479 28.04 5.65 4.06
N LEU A 480 26.84 5.60 4.65
CA LEU A 480 26.40 6.56 5.65
C LEU A 480 27.32 6.54 6.87
N LYS A 481 27.83 7.72 7.20
CA LYS A 481 28.65 7.94 8.40
C LYS A 481 27.91 8.91 9.34
N LEU A 482 27.48 8.40 10.48
CA LEU A 482 26.90 9.19 11.57
C LEU A 482 27.71 8.94 12.85
N PRO A 483 27.84 9.94 13.73
CA PRO A 483 28.44 9.72 15.06
C PRO A 483 27.69 8.60 15.79
N PRO A 484 28.36 7.67 16.46
CA PRO A 484 27.70 6.61 17.22
C PRO A 484 26.88 7.20 18.37
N LEU A 485 25.76 6.56 18.70
CA LEU A 485 25.01 6.88 19.92
C LEU A 485 25.68 6.21 21.12
N PRO A 486 25.74 6.87 22.29
CA PRO A 486 26.32 6.28 23.49
C PRO A 486 25.48 5.10 23.97
N ASP A 487 26.11 4.11 24.62
CA ASP A 487 25.43 2.89 25.12
C ASP A 487 24.29 3.21 26.08
N SER A 488 24.43 4.25 26.89
CA SER A 488 23.41 4.75 27.82
C SER A 488 22.14 5.21 27.11
N PHE A 489 22.23 5.60 25.85
CA PHE A 489 21.07 6.04 25.07
C PHE A 489 20.08 4.90 24.82
N TYR A 490 20.58 3.70 24.57
CA TYR A 490 19.76 2.52 24.27
C TYR A 490 19.04 1.95 25.51
N GLY A 491 19.52 2.26 26.71
CA GLY A 491 18.93 1.86 27.99
C GLY A 491 17.78 2.75 28.47
N LYS A 492 17.35 3.75 27.68
CA LYS A 492 16.24 4.64 28.09
C LYS A 492 14.92 3.86 28.17
N LYS A 493 14.17 4.07 29.25
CA LYS A 493 12.87 3.40 29.50
C LYS A 493 11.79 3.68 28.43
N CYS A 494 11.95 4.76 27.66
CA CYS A 494 11.04 5.11 26.57
C CYS A 494 11.13 4.17 25.37
N PHE A 495 12.15 3.33 25.28
CA PHE A 495 12.24 2.30 24.27
C PHE A 495 11.61 1.01 24.77
N ALA A 496 10.82 0.35 23.91
CA ALA A 496 10.32 -0.99 24.18
C ALA A 496 11.49 -1.99 24.25
N GLU A 497 11.31 -3.11 24.95
CA GLU A 497 12.31 -4.18 24.97
C GLU A 497 12.50 -4.77 23.58
N HIS A 498 13.52 -4.32 22.88
CA HIS A 498 13.85 -4.75 21.53
C HIS A 498 15.29 -5.21 21.44
N ASN A 499 15.53 -6.09 20.46
CA ASN A 499 16.90 -6.39 20.08
C ASN A 499 17.61 -5.07 19.72
N ARG A 500 18.72 -4.79 20.44
CA ARG A 500 19.52 -3.58 20.26
C ARG A 500 19.84 -3.28 18.78
N LYS A 501 20.09 -4.31 17.95
CA LYS A 501 20.35 -4.13 16.51
C LYS A 501 19.18 -3.54 15.75
N VAL A 502 17.94 -3.87 16.12
CA VAL A 502 16.74 -3.31 15.50
C VAL A 502 16.55 -1.86 15.91
N LEU A 503 16.73 -1.57 17.19
CA LEU A 503 16.65 -0.21 17.72
C LEU A 503 17.75 0.69 17.12
N ASP A 504 19.00 0.20 17.02
CA ASP A 504 20.10 0.91 16.41
C ASP A 504 19.82 1.24 14.93
N LYS A 505 19.36 0.26 14.16
CA LYS A 505 18.99 0.48 12.75
C LYS A 505 17.90 1.55 12.60
N TYR A 506 16.86 1.49 13.43
CA TYR A 506 15.78 2.47 13.38
C TYR A 506 16.30 3.88 13.73
N LEU A 507 17.03 4.02 14.83
CA LEU A 507 17.58 5.30 15.25
C LEU A 507 18.57 5.88 14.21
N THR A 508 19.35 5.01 13.59
CA THR A 508 20.24 5.42 12.48
C THR A 508 19.44 5.91 11.28
N GLY A 509 18.36 5.19 10.90
CA GLY A 509 17.44 5.62 9.84
C GLY A 509 16.78 6.97 10.13
N PHE A 510 16.27 7.17 11.37
CA PHE A 510 15.67 8.42 11.80
C PHE A 510 16.67 9.60 11.73
N ARG A 511 17.89 9.38 12.15
CA ARG A 511 18.97 10.38 12.13
C ARG A 511 19.41 10.67 10.69
N TYR A 512 19.52 9.65 9.85
CA TYR A 512 19.78 9.81 8.41
C TYR A 512 18.67 10.63 7.74
N TYR A 513 17.41 10.33 8.03
CA TYR A 513 16.28 11.10 7.51
C TYR A 513 16.37 12.58 7.92
N ASN A 514 16.60 12.87 9.20
CA ASN A 514 16.71 14.25 9.69
C ASN A 514 17.87 15.01 9.04
N LYS A 515 19.03 14.35 8.84
CA LYS A 515 20.16 14.92 8.10
C LYS A 515 19.77 15.25 6.66
N THR A 516 19.17 14.29 5.96
CA THR A 516 18.73 14.43 4.56
C THR A 516 17.68 15.55 4.42
N LEU A 517 16.74 15.61 5.36
CA LEU A 517 15.74 16.68 5.40
C LEU A 517 16.36 18.06 5.66
N ASN A 518 17.32 18.17 6.59
CA ASN A 518 18.05 19.41 6.84
C ASN A 518 18.81 19.88 5.58
N ASP A 519 19.49 18.96 4.89
CA ASP A 519 20.22 19.27 3.66
C ASP A 519 19.25 19.76 2.55
N PHE A 520 18.07 19.11 2.43
CA PHE A 520 17.01 19.57 1.54
C PHE A 520 16.49 20.96 1.90
N LEU A 521 16.17 21.23 3.17
CA LEU A 521 15.64 22.51 3.61
C LEU A 521 16.65 23.66 3.39
N ASN A 522 17.94 23.40 3.62
CA ASN A 522 19.00 24.37 3.32
C ASN A 522 19.04 24.74 1.84
N ARG A 523 19.02 23.72 0.95
CA ARG A 523 19.03 23.92 -0.50
C ARG A 523 17.73 24.55 -1.01
N PHE A 524 16.59 24.13 -0.47
CA PHE A 524 15.28 24.70 -0.80
C PHE A 524 15.22 26.19 -0.43
N LYS A 525 15.57 26.56 0.80
CA LYS A 525 15.54 27.96 1.25
C LYS A 525 16.52 28.85 0.46
N ALA A 526 17.62 28.32 -0.02
CA ALA A 526 18.57 29.02 -0.89
C ALA A 526 18.09 29.14 -2.35
N SER A 527 17.07 28.39 -2.75
CA SER A 527 16.60 28.35 -4.15
C SER A 527 15.54 29.41 -4.46
N ALA A 528 15.31 29.63 -5.77
CA ALA A 528 14.22 30.51 -6.23
C ALA A 528 12.84 29.96 -5.86
N ALA A 529 12.69 28.65 -5.73
CA ALA A 529 11.42 27.99 -5.38
C ALA A 529 10.89 28.45 -4.01
N ALA A 530 11.77 28.69 -3.04
CA ALA A 530 11.36 29.11 -1.69
C ALA A 530 10.59 30.44 -1.69
N LYS A 531 10.87 31.33 -2.64
CA LYS A 531 10.20 32.66 -2.74
C LYS A 531 8.70 32.54 -3.02
N ASN A 532 8.23 31.37 -3.49
CA ASN A 532 6.85 31.20 -3.94
C ASN A 532 6.29 29.78 -3.69
N THR A 533 6.75 29.12 -2.65
CA THR A 533 6.29 27.78 -2.30
C THR A 533 5.92 27.70 -0.81
N ILE A 534 4.74 27.19 -0.50
CA ILE A 534 4.40 26.73 0.85
C ILE A 534 4.88 25.27 0.95
N LEU A 535 5.66 24.99 2.00
CA LEU A 535 6.13 23.65 2.28
C LEU A 535 5.57 23.18 3.63
N VAL A 536 4.83 22.08 3.60
CA VAL A 536 4.27 21.41 4.77
C VAL A 536 4.96 20.06 4.92
N ILE A 537 5.51 19.75 6.09
CA ILE A 537 6.16 18.49 6.39
C ILE A 537 5.58 17.92 7.68
N THR A 538 5.12 16.68 7.65
CA THR A 538 4.62 15.97 8.84
C THR A 538 4.95 14.48 8.77
N GLY A 539 4.93 13.78 9.91
CA GLY A 539 4.94 12.33 9.89
C GLY A 539 3.61 11.78 9.38
N ASP A 540 3.62 10.71 8.62
CA ASP A 540 2.39 10.02 8.19
C ASP A 540 1.69 9.34 9.39
N HIS A 541 2.47 8.77 10.30
CA HIS A 541 2.06 8.27 11.61
C HIS A 541 3.26 8.24 12.57
N ASN A 542 3.00 8.03 13.84
CA ASN A 542 4.07 7.83 14.82
C ASN A 542 4.69 6.43 14.66
N VAL A 543 5.93 6.28 15.12
CA VAL A 543 6.58 4.96 15.18
C VAL A 543 5.88 4.06 16.20
N ARG A 544 5.43 2.89 15.75
CA ARG A 544 4.59 1.99 16.56
C ARG A 544 5.37 0.97 17.39
N VAL A 545 6.55 0.58 16.94
CA VAL A 545 7.22 -0.64 17.41
C VAL A 545 8.37 -0.34 18.40
N ILE A 546 8.97 0.83 18.28
CA ILE A 546 10.23 1.15 19.01
C ILE A 546 9.96 1.82 20.35
N LEU A 547 8.88 2.59 20.46
CA LEU A 547 8.55 3.31 21.69
C LEU A 547 7.76 2.43 22.65
N ASN A 548 8.06 2.58 23.94
CA ASN A 548 7.30 1.95 25.01
C ASN A 548 6.12 2.84 25.40
N HIS A 549 4.97 2.58 24.82
CA HIS A 549 3.74 3.36 25.01
C HIS A 549 3.18 3.28 26.44
N ASP A 550 3.62 2.30 27.26
CA ASP A 550 3.23 2.22 28.69
C ASP A 550 3.99 3.23 29.56
N VAL A 551 5.12 3.76 29.08
CA VAL A 551 6.00 4.66 29.83
C VAL A 551 5.96 6.08 29.32
N ILE A 552 5.78 6.28 28.01
CA ILE A 552 5.68 7.62 27.44
C ILE A 552 4.28 8.21 27.69
N ASP A 553 4.20 9.53 27.78
CA ASP A 553 2.94 10.24 27.90
C ASP A 553 2.02 9.92 26.70
N LYS A 554 0.77 9.55 26.96
CA LYS A 554 -0.24 9.16 25.96
C LYS A 554 -0.41 10.18 24.82
N ARG A 555 -0.20 11.47 25.06
CA ARG A 555 -0.25 12.49 24.01
C ARG A 555 0.78 12.30 22.90
N TYR A 556 1.83 11.51 23.14
CA TYR A 556 2.83 11.16 22.12
C TYR A 556 2.49 9.88 21.35
N GLU A 557 1.46 9.15 21.72
CA GLU A 557 1.11 7.88 21.07
C GLU A 557 0.88 8.04 19.56
N HIS A 558 0.21 9.14 19.17
CA HIS A 558 -0.06 9.48 17.76
C HIS A 558 0.64 10.77 17.31
N SER A 559 1.55 11.29 18.13
CA SER A 559 2.15 12.61 17.90
C SER A 559 3.20 12.56 16.80
N VAL A 560 2.99 13.40 15.81
CA VAL A 560 3.91 13.72 14.72
C VAL A 560 4.15 15.23 14.70
N PRO A 561 5.30 15.75 14.26
CA PRO A 561 5.47 17.19 14.11
C PRO A 561 4.76 17.66 12.85
N LEU A 562 4.28 18.92 12.87
CA LEU A 562 3.90 19.64 11.66
C LEU A 562 4.83 20.85 11.50
N TYR A 563 5.67 20.80 10.48
CA TYR A 563 6.51 21.91 10.08
C TYR A 563 5.88 22.63 8.88
N VAL A 564 5.80 23.96 8.94
CA VAL A 564 5.25 24.80 7.87
C VAL A 564 6.21 25.92 7.54
N TYR A 565 6.74 25.91 6.33
CA TYR A 565 7.43 27.05 5.73
C TYR A 565 6.45 27.85 4.88
N LEU A 566 6.38 29.14 5.11
CA LEU A 566 5.63 30.09 4.29
C LEU A 566 6.62 31.02 3.57
N PRO A 567 6.42 31.27 2.27
CA PRO A 567 7.24 32.28 1.57
C PRO A 567 7.08 33.66 2.21
N PRO A 568 8.09 34.53 2.13
CA PRO A 568 8.14 35.79 2.89
C PRO A 568 6.87 36.63 2.77
N TYR A 569 6.25 36.71 1.60
CA TYR A 569 5.06 37.55 1.39
C TYR A 569 3.77 37.00 2.05
N LEU A 570 3.75 35.71 2.47
CA LEU A 570 2.65 35.07 3.21
C LEU A 570 2.93 34.97 4.71
N ARG A 571 4.19 35.13 5.13
CA ARG A 571 4.63 34.97 6.52
C ARG A 571 4.19 36.17 7.37
N LYS A 572 3.48 35.87 8.46
CA LYS A 572 3.08 36.91 9.46
C LYS A 572 3.65 36.51 10.81
N GLU A 573 4.18 37.49 11.55
CA GLU A 573 4.73 37.29 12.90
C GLU A 573 3.67 36.72 13.87
N ALA A 574 2.42 37.15 13.72
CA ALA A 574 1.29 36.64 14.51
C ALA A 574 1.14 35.14 14.50
N TYR A 575 1.57 34.46 13.41
CA TYR A 575 1.48 33.00 13.30
C TYR A 575 2.39 32.27 14.30
N ASN A 576 3.49 32.90 14.78
CA ASN A 576 4.36 32.26 15.77
C ASN A 576 3.63 31.96 17.09
N LYS A 577 2.64 32.74 17.45
CA LYS A 577 1.85 32.56 18.67
C LYS A 577 0.88 31.37 18.56
N LEU A 578 0.60 30.90 17.34
CA LEU A 578 -0.38 29.86 17.07
C LEU A 578 0.22 28.44 17.05
N THR A 579 1.54 28.32 17.13
CA THR A 579 2.25 27.03 17.02
C THR A 579 2.00 26.09 18.21
N ASN A 580 1.42 26.58 19.30
CA ASN A 580 1.01 25.76 20.45
C ASN A 580 -0.38 25.14 20.30
N ARG A 581 -1.12 25.44 19.21
CA ARG A 581 -2.44 24.84 18.94
C ARG A 581 -2.34 23.35 18.75
N TRP A 582 -3.35 22.66 19.23
CA TRP A 582 -3.56 21.26 18.92
C TRP A 582 -4.13 21.12 17.51
N GLY A 583 -3.54 20.23 16.72
CA GLY A 583 -3.96 19.97 15.36
C GLY A 583 -3.77 18.53 14.94
N SER A 584 -4.28 18.20 13.76
CA SER A 584 -4.14 16.87 13.14
C SER A 584 -4.02 17.00 11.61
N HIS A 585 -3.77 15.88 10.93
CA HIS A 585 -3.72 15.84 9.47
C HIS A 585 -4.98 16.45 8.82
N ASP A 586 -6.15 16.35 9.46
CA ASP A 586 -7.40 16.92 8.97
C ASP A 586 -7.35 18.46 8.83
N ASP A 587 -6.46 19.13 9.55
CA ASP A 587 -6.33 20.58 9.54
C ASP A 587 -5.45 21.11 8.39
N ILE A 588 -4.66 20.23 7.73
CA ILE A 588 -3.68 20.65 6.71
C ILE A 588 -4.38 21.39 5.56
N LEU A 589 -5.42 20.78 4.98
CA LEU A 589 -6.09 21.38 3.84
C LEU A 589 -6.81 22.68 4.18
N ALA A 590 -7.47 22.74 5.34
CA ALA A 590 -8.11 23.96 5.82
C ALA A 590 -7.12 25.09 6.10
N THR A 591 -5.89 24.75 6.54
CA THR A 591 -4.80 25.72 6.75
C THR A 591 -4.23 26.24 5.44
N LEU A 592 -4.16 25.41 4.40
CA LEU A 592 -3.66 25.78 3.07
C LEU A 592 -4.68 26.55 2.23
N ALA A 593 -5.97 26.29 2.43
CA ALA A 593 -7.06 26.82 1.60
C ALA A 593 -7.03 28.37 1.42
N PRO A 594 -6.81 29.19 2.45
CA PRO A 594 -6.76 30.65 2.30
C PRO A 594 -5.62 31.17 1.44
N PHE A 595 -4.57 30.36 1.22
CA PHE A 595 -3.40 30.75 0.42
C PHE A 595 -3.46 30.19 -1.01
N ALA A 596 -4.09 29.03 -1.18
CA ALA A 596 -4.02 28.27 -2.42
C ALA A 596 -5.28 28.35 -3.27
N PHE A 597 -6.47 28.44 -2.67
CA PHE A 597 -7.74 28.29 -3.40
C PHE A 597 -8.36 29.62 -3.83
N ARG A 598 -9.06 29.59 -4.97
CA ARG A 598 -9.85 30.70 -5.51
C ARG A 598 -11.16 30.18 -6.08
N ASN A 599 -12.27 30.85 -5.76
CA ASN A 599 -13.61 30.55 -6.30
C ASN A 599 -13.92 29.05 -6.34
N THR A 600 -13.63 28.34 -5.26
CA THR A 600 -13.80 26.88 -5.22
C THR A 600 -14.27 26.39 -3.87
N LYS A 601 -14.84 25.17 -3.89
CA LYS A 601 -15.21 24.41 -2.69
C LYS A 601 -14.17 23.35 -2.41
N TYR A 602 -13.94 23.07 -1.13
CA TYR A 602 -13.10 21.97 -0.70
C TYR A 602 -13.74 21.22 0.45
N PHE A 603 -13.45 19.94 0.58
CA PHE A 603 -13.93 19.14 1.69
C PHE A 603 -13.19 19.51 2.97
N LYS A 604 -13.94 20.02 3.95
CA LYS A 604 -13.37 20.60 5.18
C LYS A 604 -13.49 19.61 6.33
N MET A 605 -12.41 18.89 6.61
CA MET A 605 -12.37 17.97 7.76
C MET A 605 -11.96 18.66 9.07
N GLY A 606 -11.04 19.61 8.98
CA GLY A 606 -10.44 20.27 10.12
C GLY A 606 -10.60 21.80 10.09
N LYS A 607 -9.72 22.49 10.80
CA LYS A 607 -9.71 23.93 10.98
C LYS A 607 -8.40 24.56 10.50
N ASN A 608 -8.44 25.84 10.15
CA ASN A 608 -7.22 26.59 9.79
C ASN A 608 -6.38 26.85 11.05
N LEU A 609 -5.22 26.21 11.15
CA LEU A 609 -4.26 26.39 12.26
C LEU A 609 -3.73 27.82 12.34
N LEU A 610 -3.72 28.54 11.23
CA LEU A 610 -3.21 29.90 11.11
C LEU A 610 -4.29 30.98 11.17
N ASP A 611 -5.50 30.62 11.60
CA ASP A 611 -6.59 31.59 11.76
C ASP A 611 -6.37 32.46 13.01
N THR A 612 -6.00 33.74 12.80
CA THR A 612 -5.77 34.67 13.87
C THR A 612 -7.04 35.26 14.49
N SER A 613 -8.20 35.01 13.89
CA SER A 613 -9.51 35.48 14.40
C SER A 613 -10.08 34.60 15.49
N VAL A 614 -9.58 33.34 15.61
CA VAL A 614 -10.04 32.37 16.60
C VAL A 614 -9.11 32.37 17.81
N SER A 615 -9.68 32.48 19.00
CA SER A 615 -8.94 32.33 20.26
C SER A 615 -8.41 30.92 20.46
N ASP A 616 -7.20 30.78 21.01
CA ASP A 616 -6.62 29.46 21.31
C ASP A 616 -7.44 28.64 22.29
N SER A 617 -8.15 29.31 23.22
CA SER A 617 -9.06 28.66 24.18
C SER A 617 -10.30 28.01 23.52
N THR A 618 -10.66 28.43 22.31
CA THR A 618 -11.78 27.90 21.53
C THR A 618 -11.33 27.05 20.35
N TYR A 619 -10.01 27.03 20.06
CA TYR A 619 -9.47 26.24 18.98
C TYR A 619 -9.26 24.78 19.43
N TYR A 620 -9.84 23.86 18.72
CA TYR A 620 -9.62 22.42 18.90
C TYR A 620 -9.78 21.69 17.55
N SER A 621 -8.99 20.66 17.37
CA SER A 621 -9.10 19.74 16.25
C SER A 621 -9.77 18.44 16.74
N ALA A 622 -10.59 17.84 15.91
CA ALA A 622 -11.31 16.63 16.24
C ALA A 622 -10.67 15.42 15.53
N ASN A 623 -10.19 14.48 16.33
CA ASN A 623 -9.80 13.16 15.87
C ASN A 623 -10.22 12.12 16.90
N VAL A 624 -10.98 11.11 16.49
CA VAL A 624 -11.61 10.14 17.38
C VAL A 624 -10.62 9.33 18.19
N ASP A 625 -9.55 8.87 17.54
CA ASP A 625 -8.61 7.92 18.14
C ASP A 625 -7.64 8.57 19.13
N GLN A 626 -7.72 9.90 19.31
CA GLN A 626 -6.71 10.67 20.03
C GLN A 626 -7.30 11.70 21.01
N ILE A 627 -8.57 11.62 21.26
CA ILE A 627 -9.31 12.54 22.16
C ILE A 627 -8.73 12.55 23.57
N GLU A 628 -8.24 11.42 24.06
CA GLU A 628 -7.61 11.31 25.39
C GLU A 628 -6.39 12.23 25.54
N ALA A 629 -5.76 12.65 24.44
CA ALA A 629 -4.63 13.57 24.46
C ALA A 629 -5.03 15.04 24.73
N ILE A 630 -6.34 15.38 24.76
CA ILE A 630 -6.88 16.74 24.95
C ILE A 630 -7.86 16.76 26.14
N PRO A 631 -7.39 16.64 27.39
CA PRO A 631 -8.28 16.41 28.55
C PRO A 631 -9.32 17.49 28.80
N SER A 632 -8.98 18.76 28.56
CA SER A 632 -9.83 19.92 28.88
C SER A 632 -11.08 20.05 27.98
N TYR A 633 -11.08 19.37 26.82
CA TYR A 633 -12.18 19.47 25.84
C TYR A 633 -12.80 18.12 25.49
N GLN A 634 -12.44 17.07 26.19
CA GLN A 634 -12.72 15.67 25.84
C GLN A 634 -14.17 15.42 25.40
N LYS A 635 -15.16 15.71 26.27
CA LYS A 635 -16.57 15.41 25.95
C LYS A 635 -17.10 16.20 24.74
N LYS A 636 -16.66 17.45 24.58
CA LYS A 636 -17.10 18.29 23.44
C LYS A 636 -16.49 17.79 22.15
N VAL A 637 -15.21 17.46 22.17
CA VAL A 637 -14.48 16.91 21.02
C VAL A 637 -15.05 15.54 20.63
N GLU A 638 -15.33 14.64 21.58
CA GLU A 638 -15.99 13.36 21.32
C GLU A 638 -17.31 13.51 20.57
N ARG A 639 -18.19 14.39 21.08
CA ARG A 639 -19.50 14.59 20.47
C ARG A 639 -19.41 15.21 19.09
N LEU A 640 -18.52 16.19 18.90
CA LEU A 640 -18.28 16.84 17.61
C LEU A 640 -17.71 15.83 16.58
N THR A 641 -16.77 15.00 17.00
CA THR A 641 -16.15 13.98 16.16
C THR A 641 -17.15 12.90 15.75
N ALA A 642 -17.97 12.45 16.69
CA ALA A 642 -19.05 11.50 16.41
C ALA A 642 -20.04 12.09 15.38
N ALA A 643 -20.44 13.36 15.54
CA ALA A 643 -21.30 14.06 14.59
C ALA A 643 -20.65 14.15 13.20
N ARG A 644 -19.39 14.60 13.12
CA ARG A 644 -18.61 14.68 11.87
C ARG A 644 -18.55 13.34 11.15
N ASN A 645 -18.20 12.27 11.86
CA ASN A 645 -18.04 10.94 11.27
C ASN A 645 -19.38 10.37 10.78
N LEU A 646 -20.46 10.57 11.54
CA LEU A 646 -21.81 10.22 11.10
C LEU A 646 -22.19 10.97 9.82
N LEU A 647 -22.08 12.30 9.81
CA LEU A 647 -22.45 13.13 8.66
C LEU A 647 -21.63 12.76 7.40
N ARG A 648 -20.35 12.47 7.59
CA ARG A 648 -19.47 12.03 6.53
C ARG A 648 -19.88 10.68 5.95
N GLN A 649 -20.19 9.68 6.79
CA GLN A 649 -20.66 8.37 6.32
C GLN A 649 -22.01 8.47 5.60
N VAL A 650 -22.95 9.24 6.13
CA VAL A 650 -24.25 9.46 5.47
C VAL A 650 -24.06 10.19 4.15
N TYR A 651 -23.19 11.22 4.09
CA TYR A 651 -22.86 11.92 2.84
C TYR A 651 -22.35 10.98 1.76
N PHE A 652 -21.36 10.14 2.09
CA PHE A 652 -20.82 9.18 1.15
C PHE A 652 -21.85 8.11 0.75
N GLY A 653 -22.67 7.66 1.68
CA GLY A 653 -23.76 6.71 1.39
C GLY A 653 -24.79 7.26 0.40
N LEU A 654 -25.16 8.55 0.55
CA LEU A 654 -26.03 9.23 -0.41
C LEU A 654 -25.34 9.47 -1.75
N TYR A 655 -24.09 9.92 -1.73
CA TYR A 655 -23.30 10.14 -2.93
C TYR A 655 -23.20 8.87 -3.80
N TRP A 656 -22.90 7.71 -3.19
CA TRP A 656 -22.82 6.45 -3.93
C TRP A 656 -24.14 6.03 -4.56
N ARG A 657 -25.27 6.26 -3.87
CA ARG A 657 -26.62 5.98 -4.44
C ARG A 657 -26.95 6.84 -5.65
N THR A 658 -26.35 8.02 -5.78
CA THR A 658 -26.56 8.89 -6.94
C THR A 658 -25.65 8.51 -8.13
N GLN A 659 -24.63 7.67 -7.91
CA GLN A 659 -23.72 7.19 -8.96
C GLN A 659 -24.14 5.81 -9.51
N GLN A 660 -25.01 5.09 -8.81
CA GLN A 660 -25.64 3.85 -9.28
C GLN A 660 -26.91 4.16 -10.09
#